data_4bcb0de74675bdd29f3523ac79e69f83
#
_entry.id   4bcb0de74675bdd29f3523ac79e69f83
#
_cell.length_a   1.000
_cell.length_b   1.000
_cell.length_c   1.000
_cell.angle_alpha   90.00
_cell.angle_beta   90.00
_cell.angle_gamma   90.00
#
_symmetry.space_group_name_H-M   'P 1'
#
loop_
_entity.id
_entity.type
_entity.pdbx_description
1 polymer ?
#
loop_
_entity_poly.entity_id
_entity_poly.type
_entity_poly.pdbx_seq_one_letter_code
_entity_poly.pdbx_strand_id
1 'polypeptide(L)'
;MAKVTPARRQYLEIKAQFPDCLLFFRMGDFYEMFDEDAIIASRELDIALTSRKHSTKSEPVPMAGVPHHAVENYVARLIERGYHVAVCDQLSEPDGRGIVDRDVTRVITPGTVIEPELLMENQANYLLCIIPDGDPETGRWQRAGLAYADISTGEFAATQLQGENVGVLVLEELARLTPKEVIMPQSWANRGVSLPEGIHLTPIDDWISEYRTADEGLRHHFHVSTLDGYGLGEQPYAICAAGAVLHYLRATQMNSLAQLTTIRSYSTASFMVLDQFTRRNLEITQTIRSGKTRGSVLGVLDRTITSMGARLLRMWMTQPLLEIRRLNARLDAVEALTQDEVLRQELTQTLANVSDIERLINRLMIGKAGPRDLISLRDSLATIPRIIDNLQGISALEALLERLDPCEEIYQLISDALTDEPPATINNIGIIRPGYSEELDHILSSTRDARDWIGNLEPHERRRTGIPTIKVGYNKVHGYYIEVTKAHVDKVPEDYIRRQTLVNAERYITPELKEYETLVLNAEEEILQTERRLFDEVCKQIAAEGGRLLKTARAIAHLDVFLALATVAVNEGYIRPTLTEDDTLTISGGRHPVVEKLLESGTRYVANDTHFDDASRIHIITGPNMSGKSTYIRQVAIITLMAQIGSFVPADEATIGLVDRIFARIGAQDEIHAGQSTFMVEMVETARLLSGSSNRSLVILDEIGRGTSTYDGLAIARAVIEYIHNNPRLNNRTLFATHYHELTELPNILPRCRNYSVSVAEQGENIVFLHKVVPGGADQSYGVHVAQLAGMPRPVVERARELLAQLESDGSDFSLPASNGDKHPKKDAPQQLSMFDARPNPAIEALRQLEVDHLSPLEALTKLYELKRLVDVE
;
A
#
# COMPACT_ATOMS: atom_id res chain seq x y z
N MET A 1 45.11 17.08 -18.08
CA MET A 1 43.76 16.94 -17.49
C MET A 1 43.00 18.22 -17.79
N ALA A 2 41.85 18.15 -18.47
CA ALA A 2 40.99 19.31 -18.70
C ALA A 2 40.56 19.88 -17.33
N LYS A 3 40.65 21.18 -17.12
CA LYS A 3 40.19 21.82 -15.87
C LYS A 3 38.68 21.64 -15.76
N VAL A 4 38.26 20.74 -14.88
CA VAL A 4 36.83 20.58 -14.52
C VAL A 4 36.39 21.84 -13.82
N THR A 5 35.22 22.39 -14.17
CA THR A 5 34.67 23.57 -13.48
C THR A 5 34.46 23.27 -12.01
N PRO A 6 34.53 24.27 -11.12
CA PRO A 6 34.39 24.04 -9.67
C PRO A 6 33.05 23.41 -9.30
N ALA A 7 31.93 23.87 -9.89
CA ALA A 7 30.60 23.28 -9.67
C ALA A 7 30.53 21.79 -10.13
N ARG A 8 31.21 21.47 -11.25
CA ARG A 8 31.27 20.08 -11.71
C ARG A 8 32.11 19.19 -10.79
N ARG A 9 33.16 19.74 -10.18
CA ARG A 9 33.94 19.02 -9.20
C ARG A 9 33.12 18.69 -7.98
N GLN A 10 32.39 19.67 -7.45
CA GLN A 10 31.45 19.48 -6.32
C GLN A 10 30.39 18.41 -6.63
N TYR A 11 29.82 18.44 -7.86
CA TYR A 11 28.90 17.39 -8.30
C TYR A 11 29.52 15.99 -8.24
N LEU A 12 30.74 15.81 -8.78
CA LEU A 12 31.42 14.52 -8.80
C LEU A 12 31.81 14.03 -7.40
N GLU A 13 32.21 14.95 -6.51
CA GLU A 13 32.53 14.63 -5.11
C GLU A 13 31.28 14.15 -4.35
N ILE A 14 30.16 14.80 -4.55
CA ILE A 14 28.88 14.41 -3.96
C ILE A 14 28.38 13.10 -4.58
N LYS A 15 28.41 12.97 -5.92
CA LYS A 15 27.98 11.73 -6.59
C LYS A 15 28.77 10.50 -6.14
N ALA A 16 30.06 10.67 -5.84
CA ALA A 16 30.88 9.58 -5.32
C ALA A 16 30.45 9.08 -3.93
N GLN A 17 29.76 9.91 -3.15
CA GLN A 17 29.19 9.52 -1.84
C GLN A 17 27.84 8.81 -2.00
N PHE A 18 27.09 9.07 -3.09
CA PHE A 18 25.78 8.50 -3.39
C PHE A 18 25.76 7.84 -4.77
N PRO A 19 26.58 6.79 -4.99
CA PRO A 19 26.74 6.18 -6.33
C PRO A 19 25.43 5.60 -6.89
N ASP A 20 24.60 5.03 -6.02
CA ASP A 20 23.37 4.32 -6.39
C ASP A 20 22.15 5.24 -6.49
N CYS A 21 22.29 6.55 -6.21
CA CYS A 21 21.22 7.53 -6.26
C CYS A 21 21.33 8.39 -7.52
N LEU A 22 20.19 8.75 -8.11
CA LEU A 22 20.12 9.81 -9.11
C LEU A 22 20.33 11.16 -8.39
N LEU A 23 21.39 11.89 -8.72
CA LEU A 23 21.75 13.14 -8.05
C LEU A 23 21.06 14.33 -8.70
N PHE A 24 20.10 14.92 -8.00
CA PHE A 24 19.41 16.16 -8.35
C PHE A 24 20.17 17.34 -7.77
N PHE A 25 21.03 17.94 -8.57
CA PHE A 25 21.98 18.97 -8.15
C PHE A 25 21.45 20.37 -8.43
N ARG A 26 21.20 21.18 -7.41
CA ARG A 26 20.62 22.51 -7.53
C ARG A 26 21.55 23.49 -8.23
N MET A 27 21.09 24.03 -9.35
CA MET A 27 21.77 25.05 -10.15
C MET A 27 20.80 26.19 -10.47
N GLY A 28 20.73 27.20 -9.59
CA GLY A 28 19.76 28.29 -9.71
C GLY A 28 18.32 27.79 -9.60
N ASP A 29 17.51 28.01 -10.64
CA ASP A 29 16.09 27.61 -10.68
C ASP A 29 15.84 26.18 -11.15
N PHE A 30 16.91 25.39 -11.39
CA PHE A 30 16.83 24.03 -11.86
C PHE A 30 17.56 23.07 -10.94
N TYR A 31 17.10 21.81 -10.93
CA TYR A 31 17.92 20.68 -10.54
C TYR A 31 18.47 20.05 -11.81
N GLU A 32 19.80 20.04 -11.93
CA GLU A 32 20.53 19.49 -13.07
C GLU A 32 21.12 18.12 -12.71
N MET A 33 21.03 17.19 -13.63
CA MET A 33 21.63 15.85 -13.57
C MET A 33 22.65 15.73 -14.67
N PHE A 34 23.72 14.97 -14.45
CA PHE A 34 24.79 14.81 -15.42
C PHE A 34 25.15 13.35 -15.62
N ASP A 35 25.91 13.08 -16.71
CA ASP A 35 26.40 11.75 -17.09
C ASP A 35 25.28 10.71 -17.19
N GLU A 36 25.46 9.56 -16.53
CA GLU A 36 24.50 8.46 -16.53
C GLU A 36 23.18 8.84 -15.89
N ASP A 37 23.21 9.65 -14.82
CA ASP A 37 22.01 10.14 -14.15
C ASP A 37 21.13 10.95 -15.10
N ALA A 38 21.72 11.76 -15.98
CA ALA A 38 20.99 12.51 -17.00
C ALA A 38 20.35 11.62 -18.05
N ILE A 39 21.04 10.57 -18.47
CA ILE A 39 20.54 9.60 -19.47
C ILE A 39 19.36 8.83 -18.88
N ILE A 40 19.49 8.34 -17.64
CA ILE A 40 18.42 7.62 -16.95
C ILE A 40 17.22 8.56 -16.74
N ALA A 41 17.43 9.74 -16.17
CA ALA A 41 16.36 10.70 -15.92
C ALA A 41 15.65 11.13 -17.21
N SER A 42 16.39 11.36 -18.31
CA SER A 42 15.78 11.71 -19.60
C SER A 42 14.85 10.60 -20.10
N ARG A 43 15.28 9.34 -20.00
CA ARG A 43 14.49 8.17 -20.44
C ARG A 43 13.26 7.97 -19.56
N GLU A 44 13.45 8.00 -18.25
CA GLU A 44 12.39 7.67 -17.29
C GLU A 44 11.36 8.78 -17.12
N LEU A 45 11.77 10.03 -17.26
CA LEU A 45 10.92 11.20 -17.08
C LEU A 45 10.38 11.80 -18.38
N ASP A 46 10.88 11.32 -19.53
CA ASP A 46 10.57 11.89 -20.86
C ASP A 46 10.91 13.39 -20.92
N ILE A 47 12.12 13.74 -20.44
CA ILE A 47 12.65 15.09 -20.49
C ILE A 47 13.82 15.19 -21.47
N ALA A 48 14.07 16.40 -21.98
CA ALA A 48 15.10 16.63 -22.98
C ALA A 48 16.51 16.30 -22.45
N LEU A 49 17.22 15.40 -23.15
CA LEU A 49 18.64 15.18 -22.92
C LEU A 49 19.42 16.21 -23.72
N THR A 50 20.19 17.02 -23.03
CA THR A 50 21.07 18.04 -23.62
C THR A 50 22.52 17.71 -23.34
N SER A 51 23.44 18.52 -23.84
CA SER A 51 24.86 18.37 -23.52
C SER A 51 25.49 19.72 -23.22
N ARG A 52 26.33 19.74 -22.18
CA ARG A 52 27.05 20.93 -21.76
C ARG A 52 28.56 20.76 -21.94
N LYS A 53 29.19 21.70 -22.63
CA LYS A 53 30.67 21.74 -22.71
C LYS A 53 31.21 22.56 -21.55
N HIS A 54 32.00 21.95 -20.71
CA HIS A 54 32.64 22.62 -19.55
C HIS A 54 33.95 23.35 -19.90
N SER A 55 34.48 23.13 -21.10
CA SER A 55 35.58 23.87 -21.69
C SER A 55 35.58 23.68 -23.20
N THR A 56 36.30 24.57 -23.95
CA THR A 56 36.47 24.45 -25.41
C THR A 56 37.21 23.19 -25.85
N LYS A 57 37.82 22.45 -24.94
CA LYS A 57 38.62 21.23 -25.18
C LYS A 57 38.02 19.98 -24.51
N SER A 58 36.88 20.06 -23.83
CA SER A 58 36.23 18.89 -23.21
C SER A 58 35.17 18.28 -24.12
N GLU A 59 34.98 16.98 -24.01
CA GLU A 59 33.82 16.31 -24.60
C GLU A 59 32.52 16.85 -23.98
N PRO A 60 31.44 16.92 -24.75
CA PRO A 60 30.14 17.35 -24.23
C PRO A 60 29.64 16.31 -23.21
N VAL A 61 29.28 16.78 -22.01
CA VAL A 61 28.76 15.95 -20.93
C VAL A 61 27.23 15.90 -21.06
N PRO A 62 26.60 14.71 -21.08
CA PRO A 62 25.15 14.58 -21.03
C PRO A 62 24.57 15.33 -19.84
N MET A 63 23.47 16.05 -20.03
CA MET A 63 22.80 16.83 -19.00
C MET A 63 21.31 16.81 -19.22
N ALA A 64 20.54 16.64 -18.16
CA ALA A 64 19.11 16.83 -18.11
C ALA A 64 18.78 17.71 -16.90
N GLY A 65 17.66 18.38 -16.91
CA GLY A 65 17.29 19.26 -15.78
C GLY A 65 15.78 19.44 -15.68
N VAL A 66 15.32 19.65 -14.44
CA VAL A 66 13.94 19.92 -14.11
C VAL A 66 13.82 21.22 -13.31
N PRO A 67 12.75 22.01 -13.48
CA PRO A 67 12.54 23.22 -12.69
C PRO A 67 12.40 22.85 -11.19
N HIS A 68 13.01 23.62 -10.32
CA HIS A 68 13.04 23.32 -8.90
C HIS A 68 11.64 23.32 -8.27
N HIS A 69 10.77 24.20 -8.70
CA HIS A 69 9.39 24.31 -8.19
C HIS A 69 8.49 23.15 -8.60
N ALA A 70 8.91 22.32 -9.55
CA ALA A 70 8.16 21.17 -10.05
C ALA A 70 8.87 19.83 -9.73
N VAL A 71 9.97 19.85 -8.99
CA VAL A 71 10.85 18.69 -8.75
C VAL A 71 10.09 17.49 -8.17
N GLU A 72 9.14 17.72 -7.28
CA GLU A 72 8.40 16.67 -6.58
C GLU A 72 7.66 15.74 -7.53
N ASN A 73 7.01 16.29 -8.57
CA ASN A 73 6.33 15.47 -9.58
C ASN A 73 7.28 14.56 -10.38
N TYR A 74 8.51 15.02 -10.61
CA TYR A 74 9.52 14.23 -11.30
C TYR A 74 10.13 13.18 -10.40
N VAL A 75 10.40 13.53 -9.15
CA VAL A 75 10.88 12.60 -8.12
C VAL A 75 9.85 11.49 -7.90
N ALA A 76 8.55 11.82 -7.78
CA ALA A 76 7.48 10.83 -7.63
C ALA A 76 7.57 9.72 -8.69
N ARG A 77 7.69 10.10 -9.96
CA ARG A 77 7.79 9.14 -11.08
C ARG A 77 9.02 8.24 -11.02
N LEU A 78 10.14 8.74 -10.50
CA LEU A 78 11.35 7.95 -10.31
C LEU A 78 11.22 6.99 -9.14
N ILE A 79 10.68 7.47 -8.03
CA ILE A 79 10.46 6.66 -6.82
C ILE A 79 9.46 5.52 -7.09
N GLU A 80 8.37 5.77 -7.81
CA GLU A 80 7.43 4.72 -8.23
C GLU A 80 8.09 3.61 -9.07
N ARG A 81 9.18 3.94 -9.78
CA ARG A 81 9.97 2.98 -10.56
C ARG A 81 11.14 2.37 -9.79
N GLY A 82 11.26 2.69 -8.49
CA GLY A 82 12.28 2.13 -7.60
C GLY A 82 13.63 2.81 -7.63
N TYR A 83 13.76 3.97 -8.29
CA TYR A 83 14.99 4.74 -8.23
C TYR A 83 15.12 5.47 -6.90
N HIS A 84 16.36 5.59 -6.42
CA HIS A 84 16.70 6.44 -5.29
C HIS A 84 17.14 7.80 -5.79
N VAL A 85 16.69 8.88 -5.16
CA VAL A 85 16.99 10.26 -5.58
C VAL A 85 17.68 11.00 -4.44
N ALA A 86 18.92 11.44 -4.67
CA ALA A 86 19.62 12.33 -3.76
C ALA A 86 19.37 13.79 -4.16
N VAL A 87 18.72 14.55 -3.28
CA VAL A 87 18.43 15.97 -3.50
C VAL A 87 19.54 16.79 -2.86
N CYS A 88 20.25 17.54 -3.71
CA CYS A 88 21.37 18.38 -3.32
C CYS A 88 21.01 19.85 -3.47
N ASP A 89 20.88 20.55 -2.35
CA ASP A 89 20.49 21.94 -2.27
C ASP A 89 21.67 22.88 -2.02
N GLN A 90 21.42 24.17 -2.24
CA GLN A 90 22.37 25.24 -1.93
C GLN A 90 22.24 25.58 -0.43
N LEU A 91 23.35 25.48 0.30
CA LEU A 91 23.40 25.79 1.73
C LEU A 91 23.70 27.26 2.02
N SER A 92 24.27 27.99 1.06
CA SER A 92 24.60 29.40 1.18
C SER A 92 23.94 30.23 0.07
N GLU A 93 23.62 31.48 0.37
CA GLU A 93 23.15 32.41 -0.65
C GLU A 93 24.28 32.85 -1.57
N PRO A 94 24.03 33.11 -2.86
CA PRO A 94 25.07 33.55 -3.80
C PRO A 94 25.51 34.98 -3.47
N ASP A 95 26.62 35.14 -2.80
CA ASP A 95 27.26 36.42 -2.47
C ASP A 95 28.02 37.08 -3.63
N GLY A 96 28.01 36.44 -4.79
CA GLY A 96 28.68 36.87 -6.02
C GLY A 96 30.20 36.76 -6.01
N ARG A 97 30.81 36.25 -4.92
CA ARG A 97 32.29 36.18 -4.74
C ARG A 97 32.86 34.75 -4.67
N GLY A 98 32.02 33.73 -4.71
CA GLY A 98 32.45 32.32 -4.57
C GLY A 98 31.54 31.32 -5.23
N ILE A 99 31.86 30.01 -4.99
CA ILE A 99 30.99 28.91 -5.34
C ILE A 99 30.06 28.72 -4.17
N VAL A 100 28.78 28.65 -4.46
CA VAL A 100 27.75 28.33 -3.47
C VAL A 100 28.00 26.91 -2.96
N ASP A 101 28.08 26.73 -1.65
CA ASP A 101 28.18 25.42 -1.04
C ASP A 101 26.89 24.65 -1.21
N ARG A 102 27.03 23.38 -1.57
CA ARG A 102 25.92 22.47 -1.81
C ARG A 102 26.21 21.17 -1.11
N ASP A 103 25.15 20.59 -0.53
CA ASP A 103 25.24 19.25 0.03
C ASP A 103 23.91 18.52 -0.18
N VAL A 104 23.92 17.20 -0.02
CA VAL A 104 22.71 16.39 -0.06
C VAL A 104 21.91 16.67 1.21
N THR A 105 20.72 17.24 1.03
CA THR A 105 19.83 17.54 2.14
C THR A 105 18.94 16.36 2.51
N ARG A 106 18.73 15.45 1.56
CA ARG A 106 17.96 14.21 1.75
C ARG A 106 18.18 13.22 0.62
N VAL A 107 17.98 11.94 0.92
CA VAL A 107 17.86 10.85 -0.05
C VAL A 107 16.42 10.33 0.02
N ILE A 108 15.71 10.36 -1.10
CA ILE A 108 14.33 9.87 -1.21
C ILE A 108 14.37 8.49 -1.83
N THR A 109 13.77 7.52 -1.14
CA THR A 109 13.62 6.13 -1.61
C THR A 109 12.15 5.72 -1.52
N PRO A 110 11.70 4.63 -2.15
CA PRO A 110 10.30 4.22 -2.09
C PRO A 110 9.72 4.10 -0.69
N GLY A 111 10.52 3.64 0.30
CA GLY A 111 10.11 3.44 1.69
C GLY A 111 10.32 4.65 2.61
N THR A 112 10.94 5.74 2.13
CA THR A 112 11.34 6.88 2.97
C THR A 112 10.67 8.20 2.57
N VAL A 113 9.60 8.13 1.81
CA VAL A 113 8.81 9.30 1.37
C VAL A 113 8.05 9.92 2.53
N ILE A 114 8.11 11.24 2.64
CA ILE A 114 7.38 12.06 3.64
C ILE A 114 6.55 13.19 3.02
N GLU A 115 6.79 13.50 1.76
CA GLU A 115 6.11 14.55 1.03
C GLU A 115 4.66 14.15 0.75
N PRO A 116 3.66 15.00 1.09
CA PRO A 116 2.24 14.68 0.91
C PRO A 116 1.88 14.35 -0.54
N GLU A 117 2.50 15.05 -1.49
CA GLU A 117 2.27 14.89 -2.93
C GLU A 117 2.72 13.52 -3.46
N LEU A 118 3.66 12.87 -2.75
CA LEU A 118 4.21 11.56 -3.10
C LEU A 118 3.51 10.42 -2.37
N LEU A 119 2.72 10.71 -1.35
CA LEU A 119 2.06 9.73 -0.50
C LEU A 119 0.61 9.53 -0.92
N MET A 120 0.16 8.28 -0.95
CA MET A 120 -1.27 7.99 -1.00
C MET A 120 -1.90 8.26 0.37
N GLU A 121 -2.97 9.07 0.40
CA GLU A 121 -3.61 9.49 1.64
C GLU A 121 -4.12 8.32 2.49
N ASN A 122 -4.72 7.32 1.83
CA ASN A 122 -5.37 6.18 2.46
C ASN A 122 -4.50 4.91 2.55
N GLN A 123 -3.18 5.04 2.36
CA GLN A 123 -2.22 3.93 2.44
C GLN A 123 -1.02 4.31 3.29
N ALA A 124 -0.49 3.33 4.04
CA ALA A 124 0.80 3.44 4.70
C ALA A 124 1.95 3.30 3.68
N ASN A 125 3.09 3.89 3.99
CA ASN A 125 4.30 3.81 3.18
C ASN A 125 5.39 3.07 3.94
N TYR A 126 5.29 1.74 4.00
CA TYR A 126 6.20 0.93 4.80
C TYR A 126 7.55 0.71 4.14
N LEU A 127 8.61 0.98 4.92
CA LEU A 127 9.95 0.43 4.78
C LEU A 127 10.03 -0.82 5.67
N LEU A 128 10.45 -1.97 5.12
CA LEU A 128 10.61 -3.21 5.86
C LEU A 128 12.07 -3.68 5.82
N CYS A 129 12.59 -4.10 6.95
CA CYS A 129 13.88 -4.80 7.04
C CYS A 129 13.67 -6.28 7.31
N ILE A 130 14.45 -7.14 6.64
CA ILE A 130 14.47 -8.59 6.85
C ILE A 130 15.90 -9.00 7.19
N ILE A 131 16.08 -9.58 8.37
CA ILE A 131 17.38 -10.12 8.83
C ILE A 131 17.21 -11.63 9.06
N PRO A 132 17.62 -12.49 8.11
CA PRO A 132 17.65 -13.92 8.28
C PRO A 132 18.73 -14.36 9.26
N ASP A 133 18.47 -15.42 10.07
CA ASP A 133 19.52 -16.12 10.79
C ASP A 133 20.26 -17.10 9.84
N GLY A 134 21.48 -17.46 10.18
CA GLY A 134 22.21 -18.47 9.46
C GLY A 134 23.19 -17.95 8.43
N ASP A 135 23.71 -18.89 7.65
CA ASP A 135 24.77 -18.61 6.69
C ASP A 135 24.19 -18.33 5.29
N PRO A 136 24.46 -17.15 4.71
CA PRO A 136 24.07 -16.84 3.36
C PRO A 136 24.51 -17.89 2.33
N GLU A 137 25.67 -18.60 2.52
CA GLU A 137 26.15 -19.61 1.57
C GLU A 137 25.23 -20.82 1.47
N THR A 138 24.64 -21.26 2.56
CA THR A 138 23.72 -22.40 2.59
C THR A 138 22.29 -22.04 2.19
N GLY A 139 21.91 -20.78 2.35
CA GLY A 139 20.55 -20.27 2.10
C GLY A 139 19.49 -20.85 3.05
N ARG A 140 19.91 -21.53 4.13
CA ARG A 140 19.01 -22.08 5.14
C ARG A 140 18.94 -21.15 6.34
N TRP A 141 17.74 -20.84 6.74
CA TRP A 141 17.42 -20.03 7.91
C TRP A 141 16.25 -20.64 8.68
N GLN A 142 16.27 -20.55 9.99
CA GLN A 142 15.23 -21.04 10.89
C GLN A 142 14.56 -19.92 11.67
N ARG A 143 15.20 -18.74 11.69
CA ARG A 143 14.65 -17.52 12.29
C ARG A 143 14.88 -16.36 11.37
N ALA A 144 13.98 -15.35 11.48
CA ALA A 144 14.15 -14.10 10.81
C ALA A 144 13.66 -12.95 11.70
N GLY A 145 14.44 -11.88 11.79
CA GLY A 145 13.97 -10.62 12.34
C GLY A 145 13.31 -9.79 11.25
N LEU A 146 12.15 -9.25 11.55
CA LEU A 146 11.45 -8.29 10.70
C LEU A 146 11.21 -7.00 11.49
N ALA A 147 11.45 -5.87 10.85
CA ALA A 147 11.05 -4.57 11.39
C ALA A 147 10.54 -3.68 10.26
N TYR A 148 9.44 -3.00 10.52
CA TYR A 148 8.89 -2.04 9.55
C TYR A 148 8.65 -0.68 10.18
N ALA A 149 8.79 0.35 9.37
CA ALA A 149 8.46 1.71 9.76
C ALA A 149 7.70 2.44 8.65
N ASP A 150 6.76 3.29 9.03
CA ASP A 150 6.20 4.34 8.19
C ASP A 150 6.61 5.69 8.79
N ILE A 151 7.59 6.33 8.15
CA ILE A 151 8.11 7.61 8.63
C ILE A 151 7.12 8.77 8.49
N SER A 152 6.10 8.61 7.65
CA SER A 152 5.06 9.61 7.45
C SER A 152 4.05 9.65 8.61
N THR A 153 3.87 8.51 9.32
CA THR A 153 2.93 8.36 10.45
C THR A 153 3.63 8.11 11.78
N GLY A 154 4.95 7.86 11.77
CA GLY A 154 5.73 7.52 12.96
C GLY A 154 5.47 6.10 13.48
N GLU A 155 4.85 5.23 12.68
CA GLU A 155 4.67 3.83 13.03
C GLU A 155 6.00 3.09 12.94
N PHE A 156 6.36 2.34 14.00
CA PHE A 156 7.55 1.51 14.04
C PHE A 156 7.27 0.24 14.83
N ALA A 157 7.49 -0.92 14.19
CA ALA A 157 7.23 -2.21 14.83
C ALA A 157 8.23 -3.27 14.38
N ALA A 158 8.46 -4.27 15.25
CA ALA A 158 9.37 -5.36 14.97
C ALA A 158 8.83 -6.69 15.51
N THR A 159 9.27 -7.79 14.90
CA THR A 159 8.96 -9.16 15.30
C THR A 159 10.08 -10.11 14.93
N GLN A 160 10.12 -11.25 15.60
CA GLN A 160 11.00 -12.35 15.24
C GLN A 160 10.15 -13.56 14.87
N LEU A 161 10.33 -14.04 13.66
CA LEU A 161 9.72 -15.26 13.15
C LEU A 161 10.67 -16.43 13.40
N GLN A 162 10.11 -17.63 13.67
CA GLN A 162 10.87 -18.85 13.86
C GLN A 162 10.05 -20.08 13.44
N GLY A 163 10.74 -21.10 12.93
CA GLY A 163 10.11 -22.35 12.52
C GLY A 163 10.80 -23.00 11.33
N GLU A 164 10.36 -24.21 10.98
CA GLU A 164 10.94 -24.97 9.85
C GLU A 164 10.74 -24.29 8.49
N ASN A 165 9.67 -23.47 8.34
CA ASN A 165 9.29 -22.80 7.10
C ASN A 165 9.30 -21.26 7.25
N VAL A 166 10.30 -20.72 7.91
CA VAL A 166 10.39 -19.27 8.17
C VAL A 166 10.26 -18.42 6.90
N GLY A 167 10.78 -18.88 5.77
CA GLY A 167 10.65 -18.18 4.50
C GLY A 167 9.18 -17.96 4.07
N VAL A 168 8.31 -18.92 4.35
CA VAL A 168 6.86 -18.78 4.08
C VAL A 168 6.25 -17.71 4.98
N LEU A 169 6.60 -17.72 6.28
CA LEU A 169 6.12 -16.71 7.23
C LEU A 169 6.57 -15.30 6.84
N VAL A 170 7.78 -15.15 6.31
CA VAL A 170 8.27 -13.87 5.78
C VAL A 170 7.47 -13.43 4.56
N LEU A 171 7.15 -14.34 3.64
CA LEU A 171 6.30 -14.03 2.48
C LEU A 171 4.87 -13.64 2.90
N GLU A 172 4.32 -14.26 3.93
CA GLU A 172 3.03 -13.90 4.51
C GLU A 172 3.07 -12.47 5.10
N GLU A 173 4.14 -12.10 5.80
CA GLU A 173 4.33 -10.75 6.33
C GLU A 173 4.55 -9.70 5.22
N LEU A 174 5.30 -10.03 4.18
CA LEU A 174 5.43 -9.18 2.98
C LEU A 174 4.07 -8.93 2.32
N ALA A 175 3.27 -9.98 2.17
CA ALA A 175 1.92 -9.86 1.63
C ALA A 175 1.00 -9.04 2.55
N ARG A 176 1.16 -9.15 3.88
CA ARG A 176 0.39 -8.40 4.87
C ARG A 176 0.72 -6.91 4.86
N LEU A 177 1.99 -6.57 4.89
CA LEU A 177 2.47 -5.20 4.99
C LEU A 177 2.46 -4.47 3.64
N THR A 178 2.66 -5.22 2.54
CA THR A 178 2.82 -4.65 1.19
C THR A 178 3.81 -3.46 1.19
N PRO A 179 5.05 -3.66 1.71
CA PRO A 179 6.00 -2.57 1.83
C PRO A 179 6.38 -2.02 0.45
N LYS A 180 6.71 -0.75 0.39
CA LYS A 180 7.22 -0.13 -0.84
C LYS A 180 8.68 -0.45 -1.06
N GLU A 181 9.41 -0.66 0.03
CA GLU A 181 10.82 -0.96 0.00
C GLU A 181 11.17 -2.00 1.07
N VAL A 182 12.03 -2.94 0.71
CA VAL A 182 12.62 -3.94 1.60
C VAL A 182 14.11 -3.70 1.64
N ILE A 183 14.66 -3.57 2.84
CA ILE A 183 16.12 -3.54 3.06
C ILE A 183 16.57 -4.89 3.63
N MET A 184 17.73 -5.35 3.17
CA MET A 184 18.30 -6.65 3.56
C MET A 184 19.84 -6.57 3.51
N PRO A 185 20.58 -7.33 4.36
CA PRO A 185 22.02 -7.41 4.26
C PRO A 185 22.51 -7.82 2.86
N GLN A 186 23.57 -7.18 2.38
CA GLN A 186 24.13 -7.36 1.04
C GLN A 186 24.43 -8.84 0.73
N SER A 187 24.94 -9.57 1.71
CA SER A 187 25.24 -11.01 1.60
C SER A 187 24.02 -11.86 1.25
N TRP A 188 22.82 -11.48 1.74
CA TRP A 188 21.56 -12.16 1.46
C TRP A 188 20.90 -11.61 0.19
N ALA A 189 20.94 -10.31 -0.05
CA ALA A 189 20.36 -9.68 -1.23
C ALA A 189 20.97 -10.21 -2.53
N ASN A 190 22.28 -10.44 -2.56
CA ASN A 190 23.01 -10.97 -3.72
C ASN A 190 22.61 -12.39 -4.15
N ARG A 191 21.85 -13.10 -3.33
CA ARG A 191 21.33 -14.44 -3.68
C ARG A 191 20.08 -14.45 -4.54
N GLY A 192 19.56 -13.27 -4.88
CA GLY A 192 18.38 -13.14 -5.72
C GLY A 192 17.11 -13.57 -4.99
N VAL A 193 16.84 -12.99 -3.83
CA VAL A 193 15.58 -13.16 -3.11
C VAL A 193 14.44 -12.65 -4.01
N SER A 194 13.53 -13.56 -4.38
CA SER A 194 12.35 -13.18 -5.16
C SER A 194 11.33 -12.50 -4.24
N LEU A 195 11.15 -11.20 -4.42
CA LEU A 195 10.11 -10.42 -3.76
C LEU A 195 8.84 -10.35 -4.63
N PRO A 196 7.67 -10.16 -4.03
CA PRO A 196 6.45 -9.85 -4.77
C PRO A 196 6.60 -8.61 -5.65
N GLU A 197 5.85 -8.57 -6.76
CA GLU A 197 5.84 -7.46 -7.72
C GLU A 197 5.52 -6.11 -7.04
N GLY A 198 6.23 -5.05 -7.41
CA GLY A 198 6.05 -3.70 -6.85
C GLY A 198 6.74 -3.44 -5.52
N ILE A 199 7.57 -4.38 -5.01
CA ILE A 199 8.42 -4.20 -3.84
C ILE A 199 9.86 -4.03 -4.30
N HIS A 200 10.51 -2.95 -3.88
CA HIS A 200 11.90 -2.65 -4.22
C HIS A 200 12.85 -3.21 -3.14
N LEU A 201 13.89 -3.93 -3.58
CA LEU A 201 14.93 -4.45 -2.68
C LEU A 201 16.14 -3.52 -2.67
N THR A 202 16.49 -3.04 -1.49
CA THR A 202 17.68 -2.22 -1.27
C THR A 202 18.67 -2.98 -0.38
N PRO A 203 19.83 -3.36 -0.90
CA PRO A 203 20.85 -3.99 -0.08
C PRO A 203 21.49 -2.98 0.89
N ILE A 204 21.79 -3.45 2.11
CA ILE A 204 22.52 -2.70 3.14
C ILE A 204 23.79 -3.44 3.54
N ASP A 205 24.79 -2.71 4.03
CA ASP A 205 26.01 -3.32 4.54
C ASP A 205 25.74 -4.28 5.69
N ASP A 206 26.39 -5.45 5.69
CA ASP A 206 26.13 -6.53 6.66
C ASP A 206 26.37 -6.09 8.11
N TRP A 207 27.34 -5.22 8.37
CA TRP A 207 27.66 -4.73 9.72
C TRP A 207 26.52 -3.92 10.37
N ILE A 208 25.64 -3.31 9.57
CA ILE A 208 24.49 -2.54 10.06
C ILE A 208 23.51 -3.45 10.81
N SER A 209 23.45 -4.72 10.41
CA SER A 209 22.58 -5.74 11.00
C SER A 209 23.19 -6.47 12.20
N GLU A 210 24.42 -6.12 12.63
CA GLU A 210 25.03 -6.71 13.81
C GLU A 210 24.27 -6.35 15.09
N TYR A 211 24.02 -7.34 15.94
CA TYR A 211 23.22 -7.18 17.17
C TYR A 211 23.69 -6.01 18.04
N ARG A 212 25.01 -5.91 18.27
CA ARG A 212 25.57 -4.87 19.14
C ARG A 212 25.31 -3.47 18.58
N THR A 213 25.55 -3.28 17.31
CA THR A 213 25.32 -2.01 16.60
C THR A 213 23.84 -1.61 16.67
N ALA A 214 22.94 -2.59 16.41
CA ALA A 214 21.51 -2.40 16.43
C ALA A 214 20.97 -2.06 17.83
N ASP A 215 21.36 -2.84 18.85
CA ASP A 215 20.94 -2.65 20.24
C ASP A 215 21.41 -1.30 20.80
N GLU A 216 22.70 -0.96 20.61
CA GLU A 216 23.24 0.34 21.03
C GLU A 216 22.52 1.50 20.32
N GLY A 217 22.27 1.37 19.01
CA GLY A 217 21.58 2.38 18.20
C GLY A 217 20.14 2.63 18.65
N LEU A 218 19.38 1.56 18.93
CA LEU A 218 18.00 1.65 19.41
C LEU A 218 17.93 2.22 20.85
N ARG A 219 18.76 1.72 21.77
CA ARG A 219 18.80 2.25 23.14
C ARG A 219 19.17 3.73 23.19
N HIS A 220 20.10 4.15 22.38
CA HIS A 220 20.44 5.56 22.25
C HIS A 220 19.29 6.40 21.68
N HIS A 221 18.58 5.88 20.67
CA HIS A 221 17.48 6.59 20.05
C HIS A 221 16.28 6.79 20.99
N PHE A 222 15.91 5.74 21.72
CA PHE A 222 14.78 5.79 22.67
C PHE A 222 15.14 6.27 24.06
N HIS A 223 16.44 6.60 24.32
CA HIS A 223 16.94 7.04 25.62
C HIS A 223 16.65 6.04 26.75
N VAL A 224 16.81 4.74 26.50
CA VAL A 224 16.54 3.65 27.44
C VAL A 224 17.80 2.81 27.71
N SER A 225 17.85 2.16 28.86
CA SER A 225 18.94 1.25 29.24
C SER A 225 18.76 -0.16 28.68
N THR A 226 17.52 -0.61 28.48
CA THR A 226 17.17 -1.93 27.91
C THR A 226 15.98 -1.82 26.98
N LEU A 227 15.81 -2.80 26.07
CA LEU A 227 14.69 -2.89 25.14
C LEU A 227 13.56 -3.81 25.64
N ASP A 228 13.68 -4.34 26.87
CA ASP A 228 12.70 -5.27 27.45
C ASP A 228 11.30 -4.64 27.59
N GLY A 229 11.25 -3.36 27.96
CA GLY A 229 10.01 -2.61 28.07
C GLY A 229 9.20 -2.49 26.76
N TYR A 230 9.86 -2.70 25.62
CA TYR A 230 9.22 -2.75 24.31
C TYR A 230 8.86 -4.17 23.86
N GLY A 231 9.17 -5.20 24.70
CA GLY A 231 8.93 -6.61 24.38
C GLY A 231 9.93 -7.22 23.39
N LEU A 232 11.13 -6.63 23.26
CA LEU A 232 12.16 -7.07 22.32
C LEU A 232 13.30 -7.86 22.99
N GLY A 233 13.35 -7.96 24.32
CA GLY A 233 14.49 -8.52 25.05
C GLY A 233 14.90 -9.94 24.64
N GLU A 234 13.93 -10.79 24.27
CA GLU A 234 14.18 -12.17 23.82
C GLU A 234 14.16 -12.33 22.27
N GLN A 235 14.21 -11.22 21.53
CA GLN A 235 14.07 -11.20 20.06
C GLN A 235 15.31 -10.58 19.36
N PRO A 236 16.50 -11.21 19.42
CA PRO A 236 17.73 -10.61 18.92
C PRO A 236 17.67 -10.24 17.42
N TYR A 237 17.03 -11.04 16.58
CA TYR A 237 16.92 -10.72 15.15
C TYR A 237 15.92 -9.59 14.89
N ALA A 238 14.87 -9.45 15.70
CA ALA A 238 13.99 -8.30 15.63
C ALA A 238 14.72 -7.00 16.01
N ILE A 239 15.61 -7.06 17.01
CA ILE A 239 16.49 -5.94 17.37
C ILE A 239 17.42 -5.59 16.20
N CYS A 240 18.05 -6.59 15.57
CA CYS A 240 18.90 -6.37 14.39
C CYS A 240 18.13 -5.69 13.26
N ALA A 241 16.92 -6.16 12.95
CA ALA A 241 16.09 -5.59 11.91
C ALA A 241 15.65 -4.16 12.23
N ALA A 242 15.23 -3.90 13.47
CA ALA A 242 14.83 -2.58 13.91
C ALA A 242 16.00 -1.58 13.91
N GLY A 243 17.19 -2.01 14.37
CA GLY A 243 18.40 -1.19 14.31
C GLY A 243 18.80 -0.85 12.88
N ALA A 244 18.68 -1.81 11.96
CA ALA A 244 18.95 -1.59 10.54
C ALA A 244 17.98 -0.59 9.91
N VAL A 245 16.66 -0.67 10.20
CA VAL A 245 15.68 0.34 9.78
C VAL A 245 16.07 1.72 10.31
N LEU A 246 16.38 1.84 11.60
CA LEU A 246 16.76 3.11 12.20
C LEU A 246 18.01 3.70 11.57
N HIS A 247 19.03 2.88 11.31
CA HIS A 247 20.27 3.28 10.66
C HIS A 247 19.99 3.78 9.23
N TYR A 248 19.24 3.01 8.45
CA TYR A 248 18.89 3.35 7.07
C TYR A 248 18.11 4.67 6.99
N LEU A 249 17.14 4.86 7.88
CA LEU A 249 16.36 6.10 7.95
C LEU A 249 17.23 7.30 8.34
N ARG A 250 18.21 7.15 9.24
CA ARG A 250 19.17 8.21 9.56
C ARG A 250 20.04 8.58 8.37
N ALA A 251 20.52 7.58 7.63
CA ALA A 251 21.35 7.80 6.46
C ALA A 251 20.59 8.46 5.30
N THR A 252 19.30 8.20 5.16
CA THR A 252 18.47 8.74 4.06
C THR A 252 17.87 10.10 4.38
N GLN A 253 17.41 10.30 5.62
CA GLN A 253 16.72 11.54 6.02
C GLN A 253 17.67 12.67 6.45
N MET A 254 18.92 12.36 6.77
CA MET A 254 19.95 13.30 7.23
C MET A 254 19.57 14.15 8.46
N ASN A 255 18.38 13.92 9.03
CA ASN A 255 17.79 14.66 10.13
C ASN A 255 17.51 13.75 11.33
N SER A 256 17.12 14.35 12.45
CA SER A 256 16.63 13.64 13.62
C SER A 256 15.36 12.86 13.25
N LEU A 257 15.28 11.60 13.70
CA LEU A 257 14.11 10.74 13.58
C LEU A 257 13.17 10.91 14.78
N ALA A 258 12.92 12.15 15.20
CA ALA A 258 12.13 12.48 16.39
C ALA A 258 10.70 11.94 16.35
N GLN A 259 10.14 11.70 15.15
CA GLN A 259 8.82 11.12 14.95
C GLN A 259 8.73 9.64 15.34
N LEU A 260 9.83 8.90 15.35
CA LEU A 260 9.86 7.52 15.82
C LEU A 260 10.01 7.48 17.35
N THR A 261 8.95 7.81 18.06
CA THR A 261 8.96 7.96 19.53
C THR A 261 8.93 6.64 20.28
N THR A 262 8.49 5.56 19.65
CA THR A 262 8.35 4.24 20.27
C THR A 262 8.46 3.13 19.22
N ILE A 263 8.85 1.94 19.68
CA ILE A 263 8.80 0.72 18.87
C ILE A 263 7.86 -0.29 19.53
N ARG A 264 7.08 -0.99 18.72
CA ARG A 264 6.17 -2.03 19.21
C ARG A 264 6.63 -3.41 18.78
N SER A 265 6.81 -4.32 19.72
CA SER A 265 6.88 -5.74 19.39
C SER A 265 5.50 -6.28 19.05
N TYR A 266 5.38 -7.13 18.03
CA TYR A 266 4.13 -7.80 17.68
C TYR A 266 4.35 -9.30 17.42
N SER A 267 3.29 -10.08 17.59
CA SER A 267 3.26 -11.50 17.27
C SER A 267 2.34 -11.75 16.08
N THR A 268 2.84 -12.44 15.07
CA THR A 268 2.02 -12.88 13.93
C THR A 268 0.92 -13.86 14.34
N ALA A 269 1.12 -14.60 15.43
CA ALA A 269 0.12 -15.51 15.99
C ALA A 269 -1.11 -14.80 16.60
N SER A 270 -1.09 -13.48 16.74
CA SER A 270 -2.23 -12.70 17.23
C SER A 270 -3.26 -12.36 16.17
N PHE A 271 -2.99 -12.68 14.92
CA PHE A 271 -3.83 -12.32 13.78
C PHE A 271 -4.15 -13.55 12.94
N MET A 272 -5.35 -13.54 12.34
CA MET A 272 -5.72 -14.51 11.32
C MET A 272 -4.83 -14.33 10.09
N VAL A 273 -4.23 -15.40 9.64
CA VAL A 273 -3.33 -15.38 8.48
C VAL A 273 -4.12 -15.42 7.18
N LEU A 274 -3.78 -14.53 6.28
CA LEU A 274 -4.28 -14.44 4.91
C LEU A 274 -3.08 -14.38 3.97
N ASP A 275 -2.83 -15.43 3.23
CA ASP A 275 -1.75 -15.44 2.26
C ASP A 275 -2.04 -14.52 1.05
N GLN A 276 -1.04 -14.30 0.22
CA GLN A 276 -1.16 -13.42 -0.95
C GLN A 276 -2.27 -13.90 -1.92
N PHE A 277 -2.37 -15.20 -2.15
CA PHE A 277 -3.36 -15.77 -3.06
C PHE A 277 -4.78 -15.62 -2.51
N THR A 278 -4.97 -15.91 -1.23
CA THR A 278 -6.25 -15.70 -0.54
C THR A 278 -6.71 -14.25 -0.60
N ARG A 279 -5.83 -13.28 -0.33
CA ARG A 279 -6.16 -11.84 -0.42
C ARG A 279 -6.57 -11.43 -1.82
N ARG A 280 -5.85 -11.91 -2.84
CA ARG A 280 -6.15 -11.68 -4.25
C ARG A 280 -7.46 -12.35 -4.65
N ASN A 281 -7.64 -13.65 -4.34
CA ASN A 281 -8.78 -14.44 -4.74
C ASN A 281 -10.10 -13.99 -4.10
N LEU A 282 -10.05 -13.47 -2.87
CA LEU A 282 -11.19 -12.86 -2.19
C LEU A 282 -11.38 -11.38 -2.51
N GLU A 283 -10.51 -10.78 -3.30
CA GLU A 283 -10.54 -9.35 -3.65
C GLU A 283 -10.72 -8.45 -2.42
N ILE A 284 -9.92 -8.70 -1.37
CA ILE A 284 -10.09 -8.04 -0.08
C ILE A 284 -9.89 -6.52 -0.18
N THR A 285 -8.76 -6.07 -0.75
CA THR A 285 -8.40 -4.66 -0.83
C THR A 285 -8.49 -4.07 -2.23
N GLN A 286 -8.39 -4.91 -3.26
CA GLN A 286 -8.37 -4.51 -4.67
C GLN A 286 -9.00 -5.60 -5.53
N THR A 287 -9.59 -5.21 -6.66
CA THR A 287 -10.10 -6.16 -7.65
C THR A 287 -8.98 -6.77 -8.49
N ILE A 288 -9.09 -8.04 -8.81
CA ILE A 288 -8.10 -8.77 -9.63
C ILE A 288 -7.99 -8.12 -11.03
N ARG A 289 -9.12 -7.74 -11.62
CA ARG A 289 -9.18 -7.29 -13.01
C ARG A 289 -8.67 -5.86 -13.23
N SER A 290 -8.91 -4.95 -12.30
CA SER A 290 -8.63 -3.52 -12.49
C SER A 290 -7.64 -2.94 -11.49
N GLY A 291 -7.25 -3.68 -10.43
CA GLY A 291 -6.39 -3.20 -9.35
C GLY A 291 -7.02 -2.09 -8.50
N LYS A 292 -8.32 -1.81 -8.69
CA LYS A 292 -9.01 -0.72 -7.99
C LYS A 292 -9.66 -1.20 -6.69
N THR A 293 -9.75 -0.32 -5.69
CA THR A 293 -10.46 -0.58 -4.44
C THR A 293 -11.97 -0.69 -4.67
N ARG A 294 -12.53 0.12 -5.58
CA ARG A 294 -13.95 0.01 -5.93
C ARG A 294 -14.26 -1.35 -6.55
N GLY A 295 -15.19 -2.10 -5.96
CA GLY A 295 -15.53 -3.47 -6.33
C GLY A 295 -14.83 -4.54 -5.49
N SER A 296 -13.98 -4.16 -4.53
CA SER A 296 -13.40 -5.05 -3.52
C SER A 296 -14.20 -5.02 -2.22
N VAL A 297 -13.87 -5.90 -1.26
CA VAL A 297 -14.50 -5.90 0.07
C VAL A 297 -14.22 -4.59 0.80
N LEU A 298 -12.97 -4.11 0.75
CA LEU A 298 -12.62 -2.78 1.30
C LEU A 298 -13.46 -1.68 0.67
N GLY A 299 -13.69 -1.69 -0.63
CA GLY A 299 -14.51 -0.68 -1.31
C GLY A 299 -15.98 -0.66 -0.87
N VAL A 300 -16.47 -1.74 -0.26
CA VAL A 300 -17.79 -1.79 0.38
C VAL A 300 -17.75 -1.18 1.77
N LEU A 301 -16.75 -1.55 2.57
CA LEU A 301 -16.66 -1.19 4.00
C LEU A 301 -16.09 0.22 4.23
N ASP A 302 -15.25 0.70 3.32
CA ASP A 302 -14.60 2.00 3.48
C ASP A 302 -15.60 3.15 3.24
N ARG A 303 -16.07 3.67 4.35
CA ARG A 303 -16.87 4.89 4.48
C ARG A 303 -16.21 5.85 5.46
N THR A 304 -14.91 5.68 5.67
CA THR A 304 -14.13 6.56 6.52
C THR A 304 -14.06 7.96 5.92
N ILE A 305 -13.99 8.94 6.80
CA ILE A 305 -13.99 10.36 6.46
C ILE A 305 -12.56 10.90 6.48
N THR A 306 -11.74 10.40 7.42
CA THR A 306 -10.37 10.82 7.59
C THR A 306 -9.40 9.84 6.91
N SER A 307 -8.27 10.36 6.40
CA SER A 307 -7.21 9.51 5.86
C SER A 307 -6.62 8.55 6.91
N MET A 308 -6.60 8.97 8.18
CA MET A 308 -6.17 8.16 9.32
C MET A 308 -7.09 6.95 9.52
N GLY A 309 -8.41 7.16 9.47
CA GLY A 309 -9.41 6.08 9.53
C GLY A 309 -9.28 5.11 8.36
N ALA A 310 -9.10 5.61 7.14
CA ALA A 310 -8.92 4.78 5.96
C ALA A 310 -7.69 3.86 6.06
N ARG A 311 -6.55 4.37 6.53
CA ARG A 311 -5.34 3.57 6.80
C ARG A 311 -5.60 2.51 7.86
N LEU A 312 -6.26 2.88 8.95
CA LEU A 312 -6.58 1.97 10.04
C LEU A 312 -7.53 0.85 9.60
N LEU A 313 -8.58 1.15 8.84
CA LEU A 313 -9.50 0.13 8.31
C LEU A 313 -8.79 -0.85 7.38
N ARG A 314 -7.95 -0.35 6.48
CA ARG A 314 -7.11 -1.19 5.62
C ARG A 314 -6.20 -2.11 6.44
N MET A 315 -5.58 -1.59 7.50
CA MET A 315 -4.77 -2.39 8.42
C MET A 315 -5.61 -3.47 9.11
N TRP A 316 -6.83 -3.16 9.59
CA TRP A 316 -7.70 -4.17 10.21
C TRP A 316 -8.08 -5.28 9.25
N MET A 317 -8.35 -4.97 7.98
CA MET A 317 -8.66 -5.97 6.97
C MET A 317 -7.49 -6.90 6.64
N THR A 318 -6.28 -6.43 6.82
CA THR A 318 -5.06 -7.23 6.62
C THR A 318 -4.57 -7.92 7.89
N GLN A 319 -5.13 -7.57 9.05
CA GLN A 319 -4.80 -8.08 10.38
C GLN A 319 -6.07 -8.43 11.18
N PRO A 320 -6.91 -9.37 10.73
CA PRO A 320 -8.08 -9.77 11.49
C PRO A 320 -7.65 -10.41 12.81
N LEU A 321 -8.35 -10.11 13.89
CA LEU A 321 -7.95 -10.50 15.24
C LEU A 321 -8.32 -11.95 15.58
N LEU A 322 -7.54 -12.56 16.49
CA LEU A 322 -7.82 -13.86 17.10
C LEU A 322 -8.20 -13.75 18.57
N GLU A 323 -8.48 -12.54 19.07
CA GLU A 323 -8.82 -12.28 20.47
C GLU A 323 -10.27 -11.81 20.57
N ILE A 324 -11.15 -12.67 21.13
CA ILE A 324 -12.60 -12.40 21.25
C ILE A 324 -12.89 -11.13 22.04
N ARG A 325 -12.16 -10.86 23.13
CA ARG A 325 -12.39 -9.65 23.92
C ARG A 325 -12.24 -8.37 23.11
N ARG A 326 -11.17 -8.30 22.33
CA ARG A 326 -10.90 -7.13 21.47
C ARG A 326 -11.90 -7.01 20.33
N LEU A 327 -12.32 -8.16 19.78
CA LEU A 327 -13.35 -8.20 18.75
C LEU A 327 -14.71 -7.73 19.29
N ASN A 328 -15.12 -8.23 20.45
CA ASN A 328 -16.37 -7.79 21.09
C ASN A 328 -16.34 -6.30 21.42
N ALA A 329 -15.22 -5.77 21.92
CA ALA A 329 -15.09 -4.34 22.17
C ALA A 329 -15.26 -3.50 20.88
N ARG A 330 -14.79 -3.99 19.73
CA ARG A 330 -15.04 -3.34 18.43
C ARG A 330 -16.52 -3.43 18.03
N LEU A 331 -17.11 -4.63 18.19
CA LEU A 331 -18.54 -4.86 17.89
C LEU A 331 -19.45 -4.02 18.78
N ASP A 332 -19.13 -3.87 20.08
CA ASP A 332 -19.86 -3.03 21.01
C ASP A 332 -19.81 -1.55 20.59
N ALA A 333 -18.64 -1.07 20.18
CA ALA A 333 -18.48 0.28 19.67
C ALA A 333 -19.27 0.53 18.37
N VAL A 334 -19.23 -0.42 17.43
CA VAL A 334 -20.03 -0.35 16.20
C VAL A 334 -21.54 -0.37 16.54
N GLU A 335 -21.98 -1.27 17.42
CA GLU A 335 -23.39 -1.38 17.83
C GLU A 335 -23.92 -0.08 18.44
N ALA A 336 -23.16 0.52 19.35
CA ALA A 336 -23.54 1.78 19.97
C ALA A 336 -23.80 2.89 18.91
N LEU A 337 -22.98 2.92 17.87
CA LEU A 337 -23.13 3.89 16.77
C LEU A 337 -24.24 3.51 15.78
N THR A 338 -24.66 2.24 15.67
CA THR A 338 -25.79 1.85 14.82
C THR A 338 -27.13 2.32 15.36
N GLN A 339 -27.26 2.47 16.66
CA GLN A 339 -28.51 2.78 17.33
C GLN A 339 -28.93 4.25 17.25
N ASP A 340 -27.97 5.16 17.00
CA ASP A 340 -28.23 6.61 17.00
C ASP A 340 -27.82 7.24 15.63
N GLU A 341 -28.83 7.57 14.83
CA GLU A 341 -28.62 8.20 13.53
C GLU A 341 -28.14 9.66 13.64
N VAL A 342 -28.66 10.39 14.64
CA VAL A 342 -28.29 11.80 14.84
C VAL A 342 -26.81 11.88 15.22
N LEU A 343 -26.38 11.04 16.14
CA LEU A 343 -24.99 10.93 16.55
C LEU A 343 -24.08 10.62 15.35
N ARG A 344 -24.46 9.64 14.50
CA ARG A 344 -23.67 9.32 13.29
C ARG A 344 -23.55 10.50 12.35
N GLN A 345 -24.61 11.25 12.14
CA GLN A 345 -24.59 12.42 11.25
C GLN A 345 -23.72 13.55 11.84
N GLU A 346 -23.83 13.82 13.13
CA GLU A 346 -23.01 14.83 13.81
C GLU A 346 -21.53 14.48 13.80
N LEU A 347 -21.17 13.23 14.12
CA LEU A 347 -19.80 12.76 14.04
C LEU A 347 -19.26 12.84 12.59
N THR A 348 -20.07 12.47 11.61
CA THR A 348 -19.70 12.59 10.18
C THR A 348 -19.34 14.03 9.81
N GLN A 349 -20.17 15.00 10.19
CA GLN A 349 -19.93 16.41 9.91
C GLN A 349 -18.71 16.95 10.66
N THR A 350 -18.50 16.49 11.90
CA THR A 350 -17.39 16.95 12.73
C THR A 350 -16.07 16.38 12.20
N LEU A 351 -16.02 15.08 11.88
CA LEU A 351 -14.82 14.42 11.34
C LEU A 351 -14.42 14.94 9.95
N ALA A 352 -15.36 15.47 9.16
CA ALA A 352 -15.05 16.08 7.86
C ALA A 352 -14.15 17.31 7.97
N ASN A 353 -14.06 17.93 9.15
CA ASN A 353 -13.17 19.06 9.40
C ASN A 353 -11.84 18.66 10.06
N VAL A 354 -11.60 17.36 10.24
CA VAL A 354 -10.35 16.85 10.81
C VAL A 354 -9.38 16.48 9.69
N SER A 355 -8.25 17.16 9.66
CA SER A 355 -7.14 16.87 8.75
C SER A 355 -6.35 15.64 9.22
N ASP A 356 -5.38 15.20 8.41
CA ASP A 356 -4.48 14.09 8.76
C ASP A 356 -3.48 14.50 9.85
N ILE A 357 -3.94 14.50 11.11
CA ILE A 357 -3.17 14.90 12.29
C ILE A 357 -1.89 14.06 12.41
N GLU A 358 -1.93 12.75 12.11
CA GLU A 358 -0.75 11.88 12.18
C GLU A 358 0.37 12.41 11.28
N ARG A 359 0.08 12.67 10.01
CA ARG A 359 1.08 13.17 9.05
C ARG A 359 1.47 14.62 9.33
N LEU A 360 0.54 15.45 9.80
CA LEU A 360 0.82 16.83 10.20
C LEU A 360 1.85 16.88 11.34
N ILE A 361 1.62 16.11 12.40
CA ILE A 361 2.53 16.08 13.55
C ILE A 361 3.89 15.51 13.19
N ASN A 362 3.94 14.47 12.38
CA ASN A 362 5.22 13.92 11.95
C ASN A 362 6.04 14.91 11.11
N ARG A 363 5.41 15.66 10.18
CA ARG A 363 6.10 16.74 9.45
C ARG A 363 6.61 17.83 10.38
N LEU A 364 5.83 18.16 11.40
CA LEU A 364 6.22 19.14 12.41
C LEU A 364 7.44 18.67 13.22
N MET A 365 7.44 17.41 13.67
CA MET A 365 8.54 16.84 14.46
C MET A 365 9.86 16.76 13.68
N ILE A 366 9.81 16.61 12.37
CA ILE A 366 11.00 16.63 11.49
C ILE A 366 11.35 18.03 10.96
N GLY A 367 10.63 19.10 11.39
CA GLY A 367 10.88 20.48 10.99
C GLY A 367 10.50 20.81 9.54
N LYS A 368 9.53 20.07 8.97
CA LYS A 368 9.04 20.25 7.58
C LYS A 368 7.62 20.79 7.49
N ALA A 369 6.98 21.09 8.62
CA ALA A 369 5.66 21.69 8.64
C ALA A 369 5.70 23.14 8.16
N GLY A 370 4.75 23.50 7.30
CA GLY A 370 4.53 24.89 6.89
C GLY A 370 3.48 25.61 7.75
N PRO A 371 3.34 26.94 7.58
CA PRO A 371 2.36 27.72 8.35
C PRO A 371 0.92 27.21 8.21
N ARG A 372 0.53 26.79 7.02
CA ARG A 372 -0.81 26.21 6.76
C ARG A 372 -1.03 24.87 7.42
N ASP A 373 0.02 24.07 7.64
CA ASP A 373 -0.08 22.81 8.36
C ASP A 373 -0.50 23.05 9.81
N LEU A 374 0.04 24.09 10.45
CA LEU A 374 -0.34 24.45 11.81
C LEU A 374 -1.80 24.96 11.89
N ILE A 375 -2.25 25.73 10.90
CA ILE A 375 -3.66 26.13 10.82
C ILE A 375 -4.57 24.90 10.66
N SER A 376 -4.21 23.94 9.79
CA SER A 376 -4.96 22.70 9.62
C SER A 376 -4.99 21.87 10.92
N LEU A 377 -3.89 21.88 11.69
CA LEU A 377 -3.84 21.25 13.01
C LEU A 377 -4.77 21.98 14.00
N ARG A 378 -4.69 23.31 14.09
CA ARG A 378 -5.56 24.15 14.94
C ARG A 378 -7.03 23.88 14.67
N ASP A 379 -7.41 23.89 13.39
CA ASP A 379 -8.80 23.72 12.98
C ASP A 379 -9.30 22.30 13.29
N SER A 380 -8.41 21.30 13.18
CA SER A 380 -8.70 19.92 13.60
C SER A 380 -8.87 19.82 15.13
N LEU A 381 -8.00 20.45 15.92
CA LEU A 381 -8.10 20.47 17.39
C LEU A 381 -9.39 21.17 17.85
N ALA A 382 -9.84 22.22 17.18
CA ALA A 382 -11.10 22.89 17.48
C ALA A 382 -12.34 21.98 17.45
N THR A 383 -12.27 20.86 16.73
CA THR A 383 -13.38 19.90 16.61
C THR A 383 -13.44 18.90 17.76
N ILE A 384 -12.33 18.66 18.46
CA ILE A 384 -12.20 17.59 19.45
C ILE A 384 -13.14 17.75 20.65
N PRO A 385 -13.33 18.93 21.25
CA PRO A 385 -14.29 19.11 22.33
C PRO A 385 -15.70 18.64 21.96
N ARG A 386 -16.15 18.95 20.71
CA ARG A 386 -17.46 18.50 20.23
C ARG A 386 -17.51 16.98 20.04
N ILE A 387 -16.43 16.35 19.60
CA ILE A 387 -16.34 14.89 19.53
C ILE A 387 -16.46 14.29 20.92
N ILE A 388 -15.76 14.84 21.90
CA ILE A 388 -15.81 14.43 23.32
C ILE A 388 -17.24 14.53 23.85
N ASP A 389 -17.91 15.66 23.65
CA ASP A 389 -19.27 15.88 24.11
C ASP A 389 -20.26 14.87 23.50
N ASN A 390 -20.12 14.58 22.20
CA ASN A 390 -20.95 13.60 21.50
C ASN A 390 -20.75 12.15 21.99
N LEU A 391 -19.57 11.82 22.53
CA LEU A 391 -19.26 10.47 23.01
C LEU A 391 -19.56 10.26 24.49
N GLN A 392 -19.85 11.34 25.26
CA GLN A 392 -20.14 11.23 26.69
C GLN A 392 -21.34 10.33 26.97
N GLY A 393 -21.20 9.44 27.95
CA GLY A 393 -22.27 8.54 28.39
C GLY A 393 -22.42 7.26 27.56
N ILE A 394 -21.59 7.06 26.50
CA ILE A 394 -21.58 5.83 25.70
C ILE A 394 -20.53 4.88 26.25
N SER A 395 -20.94 3.93 27.08
CA SER A 395 -20.03 3.01 27.78
C SER A 395 -19.11 2.21 26.86
N ALA A 396 -19.59 1.83 25.67
CA ALA A 396 -18.80 1.10 24.68
C ALA A 396 -17.63 1.92 24.08
N LEU A 397 -17.68 3.25 24.19
CA LEU A 397 -16.68 4.18 23.67
C LEU A 397 -15.85 4.87 24.76
N GLU A 398 -16.06 4.52 26.04
CA GLU A 398 -15.36 5.14 27.17
C GLU A 398 -13.84 5.00 27.07
N ALA A 399 -13.34 3.82 26.72
CA ALA A 399 -11.91 3.57 26.51
C ALA A 399 -11.31 4.38 25.33
N LEU A 400 -12.13 4.79 24.38
CA LEU A 400 -11.75 5.69 23.30
C LEU A 400 -11.74 7.14 23.81
N LEU A 401 -12.78 7.52 24.55
CA LEU A 401 -12.93 8.85 25.13
C LEU A 401 -11.75 9.22 26.04
N GLU A 402 -11.25 8.29 26.85
CA GLU A 402 -10.05 8.48 27.69
C GLU A 402 -8.76 8.78 26.91
N ARG A 403 -8.74 8.52 25.63
CA ARG A 403 -7.59 8.76 24.74
C ARG A 403 -7.68 10.06 23.96
N LEU A 404 -8.85 10.67 23.92
CA LEU A 404 -9.09 11.95 23.29
C LEU A 404 -8.66 13.08 24.22
N ASP A 405 -7.69 13.85 23.75
CA ASP A 405 -7.19 15.04 24.46
C ASP A 405 -7.45 16.25 23.55
N PRO A 406 -8.20 17.26 24.02
CA PRO A 406 -8.49 18.44 23.21
C PRO A 406 -7.23 19.27 22.92
N CYS A 407 -6.16 19.09 23.71
CA CYS A 407 -4.89 19.84 23.57
C CYS A 407 -5.15 21.35 23.44
N GLU A 408 -5.97 21.89 24.34
CA GLU A 408 -6.48 23.28 24.29
C GLU A 408 -5.35 24.32 24.30
N GLU A 409 -4.28 24.03 25.05
CA GLU A 409 -3.08 24.89 25.10
C GLU A 409 -2.36 24.99 23.75
N ILE A 410 -2.40 23.90 22.95
CA ILE A 410 -1.80 23.89 21.59
C ILE A 410 -2.69 24.65 20.63
N TYR A 411 -4.00 24.43 20.70
CA TYR A 411 -4.97 25.20 19.94
C TYR A 411 -4.79 26.69 20.20
N GLN A 412 -4.69 27.09 21.48
CA GLN A 412 -4.52 28.49 21.87
C GLN A 412 -3.17 29.05 21.38
N LEU A 413 -2.06 28.28 21.56
CA LEU A 413 -0.74 28.68 21.09
C LEU A 413 -0.73 29.00 19.59
N ILE A 414 -1.34 28.13 18.77
CA ILE A 414 -1.39 28.36 17.33
C ILE A 414 -2.27 29.56 17.01
N SER A 415 -3.40 29.70 17.68
CA SER A 415 -4.36 30.81 17.49
C SER A 415 -3.78 32.17 17.84
N ASP A 416 -2.97 32.24 18.90
CA ASP A 416 -2.31 33.45 19.34
C ASP A 416 -1.12 33.81 18.47
N ALA A 417 -0.35 32.81 18.03
CA ALA A 417 0.89 33.00 17.31
C ALA A 417 0.70 33.25 15.81
N LEU A 418 -0.22 32.58 15.14
CA LEU A 418 -0.35 32.61 13.68
C LEU A 418 -1.55 33.46 13.24
N THR A 419 -1.41 34.05 12.05
CA THR A 419 -2.53 34.66 11.33
C THR A 419 -3.50 33.59 10.84
N ASP A 420 -4.78 33.90 10.64
CA ASP A 420 -5.80 32.94 10.19
C ASP A 420 -5.56 32.44 8.77
N GLU A 421 -4.98 33.28 7.90
CA GLU A 421 -4.63 32.95 6.53
C GLU A 421 -3.14 33.22 6.27
N PRO A 422 -2.24 32.39 6.80
CA PRO A 422 -0.81 32.59 6.61
C PRO A 422 -0.40 32.25 5.18
N PRO A 423 0.73 32.79 4.71
CA PRO A 423 1.32 32.42 3.42
C PRO A 423 1.62 30.92 3.37
N ALA A 424 1.70 30.36 2.15
CA ALA A 424 1.93 28.94 1.94
C ALA A 424 3.34 28.49 2.41
N THR A 425 4.31 29.41 2.41
CA THR A 425 5.71 29.09 2.73
C THR A 425 6.27 30.05 3.76
N ILE A 426 7.26 29.58 4.51
CA ILE A 426 8.01 30.38 5.50
C ILE A 426 8.90 31.46 4.87
N ASN A 427 8.95 31.56 3.55
CA ASN A 427 9.75 32.55 2.80
C ASN A 427 8.97 33.83 2.53
N ASN A 428 7.74 33.93 2.98
CA ASN A 428 6.89 35.08 2.82
C ASN A 428 6.53 35.67 4.19
N ILE A 429 6.43 36.98 4.27
CA ILE A 429 6.04 37.74 5.47
C ILE A 429 4.53 37.59 5.73
N GLY A 430 4.11 37.64 6.98
CA GLY A 430 2.71 37.63 7.41
C GLY A 430 2.28 36.30 8.02
N ILE A 431 3.22 35.53 8.58
CA ILE A 431 2.98 34.28 9.28
C ILE A 431 2.49 34.53 10.70
N ILE A 432 3.20 35.37 11.43
CA ILE A 432 2.97 35.63 12.86
C ILE A 432 1.91 36.72 13.01
N ARG A 433 0.99 36.48 13.94
CA ARG A 433 -0.09 37.44 14.26
C ARG A 433 0.47 38.69 14.93
N PRO A 434 0.07 39.91 14.52
CA PRO A 434 0.40 41.11 15.23
C PRO A 434 -0.07 41.07 16.69
N GLY A 435 0.78 41.48 17.63
CA GLY A 435 0.52 41.37 19.06
C GLY A 435 1.09 40.14 19.75
N TYR A 436 1.62 39.16 18.99
CA TYR A 436 2.25 37.97 19.55
C TYR A 436 3.68 38.26 20.09
N SER A 437 4.43 39.12 19.43
CA SER A 437 5.81 39.47 19.80
C SER A 437 6.02 40.97 19.77
N GLU A 438 6.44 41.53 20.91
CA GLU A 438 6.78 42.98 21.02
C GLU A 438 7.91 43.37 20.06
N GLU A 439 8.91 42.49 19.84
CA GLU A 439 10.00 42.69 18.92
C GLU A 439 9.49 42.80 17.48
N LEU A 440 8.64 41.91 17.03
CA LEU A 440 8.06 41.94 15.68
C LEU A 440 7.15 43.18 15.50
N ASP A 441 6.33 43.47 16.47
CA ASP A 441 5.43 44.64 16.44
C ASP A 441 6.20 45.95 16.35
N HIS A 442 7.35 46.06 17.02
CA HIS A 442 8.22 47.23 16.92
C HIS A 442 8.81 47.38 15.51
N ILE A 443 9.27 46.25 14.89
CA ILE A 443 9.81 46.27 13.52
C ILE A 443 8.71 46.66 12.52
N LEU A 444 7.51 46.07 12.67
CA LEU A 444 6.35 46.35 11.83
C LEU A 444 5.88 47.81 11.91
N SER A 445 5.83 48.39 13.13
CA SER A 445 5.45 49.80 13.30
C SER A 445 6.45 50.74 12.68
N SER A 446 7.75 50.53 12.93
CA SER A 446 8.83 51.34 12.35
C SER A 446 8.84 51.27 10.81
N THR A 447 8.55 50.07 10.26
CA THR A 447 8.48 49.89 8.81
C THR A 447 7.25 50.58 8.20
N ARG A 448 6.12 50.57 8.92
CA ARG A 448 4.90 51.25 8.48
C ARG A 448 5.14 52.76 8.42
N ASP A 449 5.75 53.32 9.47
CA ASP A 449 6.08 54.77 9.51
C ASP A 449 7.00 55.16 8.35
N ALA A 450 7.99 54.33 8.05
CA ALA A 450 8.90 54.57 6.91
C ALA A 450 8.18 54.48 5.55
N ARG A 451 7.28 53.53 5.36
CA ARG A 451 6.48 53.40 4.13
C ARG A 451 5.48 54.54 3.98
N ASP A 452 4.85 54.99 5.06
CA ASP A 452 3.94 56.10 5.07
C ASP A 452 4.67 57.41 4.74
N TRP A 453 5.91 57.59 5.24
CA TRP A 453 6.74 58.71 4.87
C TRP A 453 7.07 58.72 3.37
N ILE A 454 7.53 57.57 2.80
CA ILE A 454 7.80 57.43 1.36
C ILE A 454 6.53 57.67 0.53
N GLY A 455 5.36 57.15 0.95
CA GLY A 455 4.07 57.35 0.29
C GLY A 455 3.65 58.83 0.27
N ASN A 456 3.99 59.61 1.30
CA ASN A 456 3.71 61.03 1.41
C ASN A 456 4.81 61.91 0.80
N LEU A 457 5.91 61.33 0.35
CA LEU A 457 7.03 62.09 -0.19
C LEU A 457 6.68 62.86 -1.47
N GLU A 458 5.91 62.28 -2.36
CA GLU A 458 5.50 62.89 -3.62
C GLU A 458 4.72 64.18 -3.43
N PRO A 459 3.65 64.25 -2.64
CA PRO A 459 2.96 65.50 -2.33
C PRO A 459 3.82 66.46 -1.50
N HIS A 460 4.70 65.96 -0.65
CA HIS A 460 5.62 66.79 0.12
C HIS A 460 6.61 67.49 -0.79
N GLU A 461 7.29 66.76 -1.68
CA GLU A 461 8.30 67.29 -2.59
C GLU A 461 7.71 68.22 -3.67
N ARG A 462 6.47 67.95 -4.14
CA ARG A 462 5.75 68.88 -5.03
C ARG A 462 5.53 70.23 -4.38
N ARG A 463 5.19 70.21 -3.07
CA ARG A 463 5.00 71.53 -2.32
C ARG A 463 6.31 72.22 -2.05
N ARG A 464 7.35 71.44 -1.68
CA ARG A 464 8.68 72.03 -1.36
C ARG A 464 9.38 72.60 -2.57
N THR A 465 9.37 71.97 -3.71
CA THR A 465 10.10 72.30 -4.93
C THR A 465 9.28 73.13 -5.91
N GLY A 466 7.96 73.14 -5.78
CA GLY A 466 7.07 73.77 -6.76
C GLY A 466 7.04 73.03 -8.12
N ILE A 467 7.51 71.87 -8.24
CA ILE A 467 7.54 71.03 -9.47
C ILE A 467 6.30 70.12 -9.49
N PRO A 468 5.29 70.38 -10.35
CA PRO A 468 4.04 69.61 -10.33
C PRO A 468 4.17 68.18 -10.93
N THR A 469 5.24 67.94 -11.63
CA THR A 469 5.46 66.64 -12.36
C THR A 469 6.30 65.64 -11.59
N ILE A 470 6.65 65.95 -10.34
CA ILE A 470 7.36 64.99 -9.52
C ILE A 470 6.53 63.71 -9.36
N LYS A 471 7.19 62.54 -9.53
CA LYS A 471 6.67 61.23 -9.20
C LYS A 471 7.69 60.49 -8.36
N VAL A 472 7.22 59.81 -7.33
CA VAL A 472 8.03 58.84 -6.57
C VAL A 472 7.74 57.45 -7.10
N GLY A 473 8.77 56.66 -7.38
CA GLY A 473 8.64 55.32 -7.92
C GLY A 473 9.72 54.39 -7.36
N TYR A 474 9.52 53.09 -7.56
CA TYR A 474 10.44 52.05 -7.16
C TYR A 474 10.91 51.23 -8.37
N ASN A 475 12.18 50.86 -8.39
CA ASN A 475 12.76 49.97 -9.38
C ASN A 475 13.72 48.98 -8.70
N LYS A 476 13.58 47.67 -9.00
CA LYS A 476 14.39 46.58 -8.41
C LYS A 476 15.91 46.80 -8.51
N VAL A 477 16.39 47.51 -9.56
CA VAL A 477 17.83 47.73 -9.79
C VAL A 477 18.34 48.99 -9.07
N HIS A 478 17.51 50.06 -8.95
CA HIS A 478 17.93 51.36 -8.45
C HIS A 478 17.23 51.78 -7.15
N GLY A 479 16.28 50.99 -6.65
CA GLY A 479 15.52 51.30 -5.45
C GLY A 479 14.44 52.34 -5.67
N TYR A 480 14.08 53.09 -4.61
CA TYR A 480 13.17 54.22 -4.68
C TYR A 480 13.85 55.39 -5.33
N TYR A 481 13.10 56.13 -6.15
CA TYR A 481 13.56 57.34 -6.87
C TYR A 481 12.49 58.39 -6.98
N ILE A 482 12.93 59.63 -7.11
CA ILE A 482 12.12 60.82 -7.46
C ILE A 482 12.34 61.08 -8.94
N GLU A 483 11.28 60.98 -9.74
CA GLU A 483 11.32 61.26 -11.20
C GLU A 483 10.84 62.66 -11.48
N VAL A 484 11.68 63.44 -12.17
CA VAL A 484 11.40 64.83 -12.62
C VAL A 484 11.49 64.88 -14.14
N THR A 485 10.48 65.43 -14.79
CA THR A 485 10.52 65.61 -16.25
C THR A 485 11.57 66.68 -16.65
N LYS A 486 12.19 66.50 -17.83
CA LYS A 486 13.27 67.37 -18.33
C LYS A 486 12.92 68.91 -18.37
N ALA A 487 11.62 69.20 -18.49
CA ALA A 487 11.14 70.61 -18.51
C ALA A 487 11.31 71.29 -17.14
N HIS A 488 11.62 70.60 -16.08
CA HIS A 488 11.72 71.15 -14.73
C HIS A 488 13.04 70.84 -14.03
N VAL A 489 14.03 70.32 -14.77
CA VAL A 489 15.36 69.99 -14.21
C VAL A 489 16.09 71.12 -13.59
N ASP A 490 15.90 72.35 -14.14
CA ASP A 490 16.49 73.59 -13.60
C ASP A 490 15.93 74.00 -12.22
N LYS A 491 14.81 73.44 -11.78
CA LYS A 491 14.17 73.64 -10.48
C LYS A 491 14.48 72.63 -9.44
N VAL A 492 15.32 71.65 -9.79
CA VAL A 492 15.69 70.57 -8.88
C VAL A 492 16.60 71.10 -7.78
N PRO A 493 16.30 70.90 -6.48
CA PRO A 493 17.12 71.30 -5.37
C PRO A 493 18.51 70.68 -5.37
N GLU A 494 19.48 71.29 -4.68
CA GLU A 494 20.87 70.82 -4.62
C GLU A 494 21.03 69.49 -3.86
N ASP A 495 20.08 69.14 -2.97
CA ASP A 495 20.04 67.90 -2.21
C ASP A 495 19.60 66.66 -3.04
N TYR A 496 19.15 66.85 -4.28
CA TYR A 496 18.80 65.81 -5.19
C TYR A 496 20.04 65.26 -5.89
N ILE A 497 20.37 64.01 -5.61
CA ILE A 497 21.48 63.29 -6.25
C ILE A 497 20.94 62.56 -7.48
N ARG A 498 21.42 62.93 -8.66
CA ARG A 498 21.01 62.33 -9.93
C ARG A 498 21.54 60.88 -10.02
N ARG A 499 20.65 59.90 -10.28
CA ARG A 499 20.94 58.48 -10.44
C ARG A 499 20.83 58.01 -11.87
N GLN A 500 19.82 58.44 -12.63
CA GLN A 500 19.57 57.95 -13.97
C GLN A 500 18.96 59.07 -14.85
N THR A 501 19.42 59.15 -16.09
CA THR A 501 18.87 60.03 -17.12
C THR A 501 18.07 59.21 -18.12
N LEU A 502 16.78 59.55 -18.28
CA LEU A 502 15.87 58.94 -19.25
C LEU A 502 15.63 59.87 -20.44
N VAL A 503 14.94 59.40 -21.48
CA VAL A 503 14.66 60.19 -22.68
C VAL A 503 13.86 61.46 -22.33
N ASN A 504 12.86 61.41 -21.44
CA ASN A 504 11.97 62.50 -21.10
C ASN A 504 12.01 62.94 -19.63
N ALA A 505 12.79 62.31 -18.79
CA ALA A 505 12.85 62.58 -17.36
C ALA A 505 14.24 62.28 -16.78
N GLU A 506 14.51 62.76 -15.59
CA GLU A 506 15.67 62.38 -14.80
C GLU A 506 15.21 61.81 -13.44
N ARG A 507 15.94 60.83 -12.95
CA ARG A 507 15.68 60.14 -11.67
C ARG A 507 16.71 60.55 -10.65
N TYR A 508 16.20 60.97 -9.51
CA TYR A 508 17.00 61.46 -8.40
C TYR A 508 16.72 60.67 -7.14
N ILE A 509 17.63 60.77 -6.19
CA ILE A 509 17.49 60.28 -4.83
C ILE A 509 17.90 61.40 -3.87
N THR A 510 17.26 61.51 -2.73
CA THR A 510 17.70 62.35 -1.63
C THR A 510 18.37 61.48 -0.55
N PRO A 511 19.29 62.07 0.26
CA PRO A 511 19.84 61.33 1.41
C PRO A 511 18.77 60.74 2.33
N GLU A 512 17.72 61.54 2.60
CA GLU A 512 16.60 61.13 3.43
C GLU A 512 15.79 59.95 2.80
N LEU A 513 15.46 60.03 1.50
CA LEU A 513 14.82 58.92 0.80
C LEU A 513 15.69 57.66 0.85
N LYS A 514 17.01 57.75 0.77
CA LYS A 514 17.92 56.63 0.85
C LYS A 514 17.98 56.03 2.25
N GLU A 515 17.86 56.85 3.28
CA GLU A 515 17.77 56.40 4.67
C GLU A 515 16.48 55.59 4.89
N TYR A 516 15.33 56.10 4.50
CA TYR A 516 14.04 55.43 4.62
C TYR A 516 13.95 54.17 3.73
N GLU A 517 14.52 54.23 2.53
CA GLU A 517 14.66 53.05 1.68
C GLU A 517 15.44 51.95 2.39
N THR A 518 16.58 52.27 2.97
CA THR A 518 17.41 51.29 3.68
C THR A 518 16.69 50.71 4.90
N LEU A 519 15.93 51.55 5.62
CA LEU A 519 15.08 51.12 6.72
C LEU A 519 14.00 50.12 6.24
N VAL A 520 13.31 50.40 5.14
CA VAL A 520 12.26 49.50 4.60
C VAL A 520 12.84 48.19 4.12
N LEU A 521 13.96 48.19 3.38
CA LEU A 521 14.59 46.99 2.83
C LEU A 521 15.20 46.12 3.93
N ASN A 522 15.91 46.71 4.89
CA ASN A 522 16.48 45.96 6.01
C ASN A 522 15.38 45.35 6.91
N ALA A 523 14.30 46.12 7.12
CA ALA A 523 13.18 45.65 7.93
C ALA A 523 12.44 44.48 7.30
N GLU A 524 12.30 44.41 5.98
CA GLU A 524 11.67 43.25 5.32
C GLU A 524 12.49 41.94 5.59
N GLU A 525 13.80 42.02 5.53
CA GLU A 525 14.67 40.90 5.86
C GLU A 525 14.60 40.56 7.36
N GLU A 526 14.62 41.59 8.23
CA GLU A 526 14.52 41.41 9.68
C GLU A 526 13.16 40.84 10.09
N ILE A 527 12.06 41.29 9.50
CA ILE A 527 10.72 40.73 9.70
C ILE A 527 10.75 39.24 9.33
N LEU A 528 11.26 38.88 8.13
CA LEU A 528 11.29 37.53 7.66
C LEU A 528 12.10 36.60 8.58
N GLN A 529 13.26 37.05 9.04
CA GLN A 529 14.11 36.28 9.96
C GLN A 529 13.45 36.13 11.33
N THR A 530 12.82 37.19 11.85
CA THR A 530 12.11 37.17 13.14
C THR A 530 10.88 36.26 13.07
N GLU A 531 10.06 36.36 12.00
CA GLU A 531 8.91 35.49 11.82
C GLU A 531 9.31 34.00 11.70
N ARG A 532 10.40 33.70 10.98
CA ARG A 532 10.94 32.33 10.90
C ARG A 532 11.34 31.80 12.27
N ARG A 533 12.08 32.59 13.04
CA ARG A 533 12.53 32.20 14.39
C ARG A 533 11.33 31.92 15.31
N LEU A 534 10.35 32.84 15.32
CA LEU A 534 9.14 32.71 16.14
C LEU A 534 8.31 31.50 15.68
N PHE A 535 8.19 31.28 14.37
CA PHE A 535 7.49 30.10 13.84
C PHE A 535 8.19 28.79 14.24
N ASP A 536 9.52 28.72 14.16
CA ASP A 536 10.29 27.58 14.60
C ASP A 536 10.16 27.31 16.11
N GLU A 537 10.07 28.39 16.94
CA GLU A 537 9.83 28.26 18.38
C GLU A 537 8.43 27.67 18.67
N VAL A 538 7.41 28.12 17.96
CA VAL A 538 6.04 27.56 18.05
C VAL A 538 6.04 26.09 17.61
N CYS A 539 6.67 25.76 16.50
CA CYS A 539 6.80 24.39 16.03
C CYS A 539 7.47 23.47 17.07
N LYS A 540 8.54 23.92 17.72
CA LYS A 540 9.24 23.15 18.75
C LYS A 540 8.36 22.92 19.99
N GLN A 541 7.59 23.92 20.41
CA GLN A 541 6.66 23.77 21.53
C GLN A 541 5.58 22.73 21.24
N ILE A 542 4.99 22.77 20.02
CA ILE A 542 3.98 21.80 19.61
C ILE A 542 4.60 20.39 19.47
N ALA A 543 5.81 20.28 18.90
CA ALA A 543 6.52 19.01 18.72
C ALA A 543 6.78 18.31 20.07
N ALA A 544 7.04 19.06 21.15
CA ALA A 544 7.22 18.50 22.49
C ALA A 544 5.98 17.72 22.98
N GLU A 545 4.78 18.12 22.54
CA GLU A 545 3.50 17.47 22.86
C GLU A 545 3.06 16.46 21.78
N GLY A 546 3.92 16.14 20.83
CA GLY A 546 3.62 15.27 19.69
C GLY A 546 3.05 13.90 20.10
N GLY A 547 3.49 13.33 21.21
CA GLY A 547 2.99 12.05 21.73
C GLY A 547 1.50 12.10 22.12
N ARG A 548 1.04 13.19 22.73
CA ARG A 548 -0.38 13.41 23.11
C ARG A 548 -1.25 13.57 21.87
N LEU A 549 -0.79 14.41 20.94
CA LEU A 549 -1.46 14.65 19.66
C LEU A 549 -1.60 13.38 18.84
N LEU A 550 -0.55 12.54 18.76
CA LEU A 550 -0.61 11.25 18.06
C LEU A 550 -1.55 10.26 18.75
N LYS A 551 -1.65 10.29 20.09
CA LYS A 551 -2.62 9.46 20.83
C LYS A 551 -4.07 9.84 20.47
N THR A 552 -4.36 11.14 20.44
CA THR A 552 -5.66 11.69 20.00
C THR A 552 -5.96 11.36 18.53
N ALA A 553 -5.01 11.53 17.64
CA ALA A 553 -5.15 11.18 16.22
C ALA A 553 -5.54 9.70 16.01
N ARG A 554 -4.88 8.80 16.76
CA ARG A 554 -5.22 7.37 16.74
C ARG A 554 -6.61 7.09 17.29
N ALA A 555 -7.04 7.80 18.33
CA ALA A 555 -8.40 7.67 18.86
C ALA A 555 -9.44 8.12 17.81
N ILE A 556 -9.19 9.24 17.13
CA ILE A 556 -10.05 9.72 16.03
C ILE A 556 -10.10 8.69 14.89
N ALA A 557 -8.97 8.11 14.52
CA ALA A 557 -8.93 7.07 13.49
C ALA A 557 -9.81 5.85 13.85
N HIS A 558 -9.78 5.40 15.12
CA HIS A 558 -10.64 4.32 15.59
C HIS A 558 -12.12 4.71 15.56
N LEU A 559 -12.45 5.93 16.00
CA LEU A 559 -13.82 6.45 15.94
C LEU A 559 -14.35 6.47 14.51
N ASP A 560 -13.54 6.95 13.58
CA ASP A 560 -13.90 7.02 12.16
C ASP A 560 -14.14 5.64 11.55
N VAL A 561 -13.32 4.63 11.91
CA VAL A 561 -13.54 3.23 11.48
C VAL A 561 -14.83 2.68 12.08
N PHE A 562 -15.10 2.88 13.37
CA PHE A 562 -16.34 2.43 13.99
C PHE A 562 -17.57 3.10 13.35
N LEU A 563 -17.47 4.39 13.06
CA LEU A 563 -18.52 5.15 12.37
C LEU A 563 -18.76 4.64 10.94
N ALA A 564 -17.69 4.35 10.21
CA ALA A 564 -17.76 3.80 8.86
C ALA A 564 -18.44 2.43 8.85
N LEU A 565 -18.03 1.52 9.75
CA LEU A 565 -18.62 0.18 9.88
C LEU A 565 -20.08 0.24 10.34
N ALA A 566 -20.43 1.12 11.26
CA ALA A 566 -21.80 1.34 11.71
C ALA A 566 -22.67 1.90 10.57
N THR A 567 -22.17 2.84 9.80
CA THR A 567 -22.86 3.42 8.65
C THR A 567 -23.13 2.36 7.57
N VAL A 568 -22.15 1.51 7.28
CA VAL A 568 -22.33 0.39 6.36
C VAL A 568 -23.36 -0.59 6.91
N ALA A 569 -23.27 -0.95 8.19
CA ALA A 569 -24.17 -1.90 8.83
C ALA A 569 -25.64 -1.45 8.72
N VAL A 570 -25.93 -0.19 9.00
CA VAL A 570 -27.30 0.37 8.90
C VAL A 570 -27.78 0.44 7.45
N ASN A 571 -26.94 0.93 6.54
CA ASN A 571 -27.33 1.15 5.15
C ASN A 571 -27.57 -0.17 4.39
N GLU A 572 -26.79 -1.21 4.72
CA GLU A 572 -26.82 -2.51 4.02
C GLU A 572 -27.58 -3.61 4.80
N GLY A 573 -28.11 -3.27 5.97
CA GLY A 573 -28.82 -4.22 6.83
C GLY A 573 -27.92 -5.38 7.28
N TYR A 574 -26.70 -5.07 7.76
CA TYR A 574 -25.80 -6.08 8.34
C TYR A 574 -26.10 -6.24 9.83
N ILE A 575 -25.83 -7.44 10.33
CA ILE A 575 -26.13 -7.80 11.72
C ILE A 575 -24.83 -8.01 12.52
N ARG A 576 -24.95 -7.90 13.84
CA ARG A 576 -23.85 -8.22 14.76
C ARG A 576 -23.62 -9.74 14.80
N PRO A 577 -22.40 -10.25 14.47
CA PRO A 577 -22.08 -11.67 14.62
C PRO A 577 -21.83 -12.03 16.07
N THR A 578 -22.15 -13.26 16.45
CA THR A 578 -21.70 -13.88 17.71
C THR A 578 -20.36 -14.59 17.48
N LEU A 579 -19.36 -14.30 18.30
CA LEU A 579 -18.02 -14.90 18.19
C LEU A 579 -17.81 -15.91 19.31
N THR A 580 -17.26 -17.08 18.94
CA THR A 580 -17.00 -18.19 19.88
C THR A 580 -15.57 -18.73 19.74
N GLU A 581 -15.08 -19.43 20.75
CA GLU A 581 -13.77 -20.08 20.71
C GLU A 581 -13.83 -21.52 20.17
N ASP A 582 -15.04 -22.06 20.03
CA ASP A 582 -15.29 -23.37 19.46
C ASP A 582 -15.16 -23.38 17.94
N ASP A 583 -15.34 -24.56 17.34
CA ASP A 583 -15.22 -24.75 15.90
C ASP A 583 -16.53 -24.54 15.13
N THR A 584 -17.56 -23.99 15.76
CA THR A 584 -18.87 -23.75 15.13
C THR A 584 -18.78 -22.61 14.13
N LEU A 585 -19.32 -22.79 12.93
CA LEU A 585 -19.52 -21.71 11.97
C LEU A 585 -20.92 -21.88 11.36
N THR A 586 -21.84 -21.03 11.82
CA THR A 586 -23.22 -21.01 11.35
C THR A 586 -23.56 -19.62 10.81
N ILE A 587 -24.03 -19.57 9.58
CA ILE A 587 -24.47 -18.34 8.91
C ILE A 587 -25.85 -18.66 8.33
N SER A 588 -26.87 -17.93 8.76
CA SER A 588 -28.21 -17.99 8.20
C SER A 588 -28.45 -16.75 7.33
N GLY A 589 -29.02 -16.93 6.15
CA GLY A 589 -29.30 -15.82 5.24
C GLY A 589 -28.07 -15.04 4.78
N GLY A 590 -26.91 -15.70 4.66
CA GLY A 590 -25.67 -15.05 4.25
C GLY A 590 -25.72 -14.47 2.84
N ARG A 591 -25.12 -13.29 2.65
CA ARG A 591 -25.08 -12.55 1.38
C ARG A 591 -23.65 -12.13 1.05
N HIS A 592 -23.32 -12.01 -0.23
CA HIS A 592 -21.98 -11.57 -0.65
C HIS A 592 -21.95 -10.04 -0.74
N PRO A 593 -21.19 -9.33 0.12
CA PRO A 593 -21.30 -7.88 0.26
C PRO A 593 -20.97 -7.10 -1.02
N VAL A 594 -20.06 -7.61 -1.84
CA VAL A 594 -19.65 -6.95 -3.09
C VAL A 594 -20.65 -7.26 -4.21
N VAL A 595 -21.03 -8.53 -4.38
CA VAL A 595 -21.91 -8.96 -5.47
C VAL A 595 -23.31 -8.35 -5.30
N GLU A 596 -23.82 -8.30 -4.07
CA GLU A 596 -25.10 -7.68 -3.75
C GLU A 596 -25.17 -6.23 -4.22
N LYS A 597 -24.09 -5.47 -4.10
CA LYS A 597 -24.01 -4.07 -4.56
C LYS A 597 -23.84 -3.90 -6.07
N LEU A 598 -23.37 -4.94 -6.75
CA LEU A 598 -23.16 -4.89 -8.20
C LEU A 598 -24.39 -5.35 -8.99
N LEU A 599 -25.40 -5.91 -8.31
CA LEU A 599 -26.65 -6.29 -8.97
C LEU A 599 -27.41 -5.07 -9.48
N GLU A 600 -28.07 -5.25 -10.63
CA GLU A 600 -28.91 -4.21 -11.22
C GLU A 600 -30.08 -3.87 -10.31
N SER A 601 -30.51 -2.61 -10.34
CA SER A 601 -31.64 -2.11 -9.56
C SER A 601 -32.88 -2.96 -9.79
N GLY A 602 -33.41 -3.61 -8.74
CA GLY A 602 -34.56 -4.49 -8.79
C GLY A 602 -34.23 -5.98 -8.70
N THR A 603 -32.99 -6.39 -8.86
CA THR A 603 -32.57 -7.78 -8.66
C THR A 603 -32.15 -7.98 -7.20
N ARG A 604 -32.75 -8.96 -6.53
CA ARG A 604 -32.35 -9.31 -5.14
C ARG A 604 -31.30 -10.40 -5.13
N TYR A 605 -30.30 -10.25 -4.25
CA TYR A 605 -29.34 -11.30 -3.97
C TYR A 605 -30.05 -12.49 -3.28
N VAL A 606 -29.72 -13.70 -3.70
CA VAL A 606 -30.26 -14.91 -3.07
C VAL A 606 -29.38 -15.30 -1.89
N ALA A 607 -29.91 -15.11 -0.70
CA ALA A 607 -29.22 -15.43 0.54
C ALA A 607 -29.07 -16.95 0.74
N ASN A 608 -27.94 -17.37 1.30
CA ASN A 608 -27.62 -18.78 1.50
C ASN A 608 -27.16 -19.09 2.94
N ASP A 609 -27.50 -20.30 3.38
CA ASP A 609 -27.17 -20.77 4.70
C ASP A 609 -25.88 -21.61 4.66
N THR A 610 -25.10 -21.57 5.77
CA THR A 610 -23.87 -22.38 5.93
C THR A 610 -23.84 -22.87 7.36
N HIS A 611 -23.55 -24.17 7.55
CA HIS A 611 -23.44 -24.74 8.88
C HIS A 611 -22.30 -25.76 8.94
N PHE A 612 -21.28 -25.46 9.75
CA PHE A 612 -20.21 -26.36 10.10
C PHE A 612 -20.29 -26.72 11.57
N ASP A 613 -20.16 -28.01 11.85
CA ASP A 613 -20.04 -28.59 13.17
C ASP A 613 -19.08 -29.80 13.14
N ASP A 614 -18.96 -30.53 14.23
CA ASP A 614 -18.09 -31.70 14.30
C ASP A 614 -18.51 -32.85 13.37
N ALA A 615 -19.78 -32.93 12.97
CA ALA A 615 -20.31 -33.90 12.04
C ALA A 615 -20.30 -33.48 10.57
N SER A 616 -20.01 -32.17 10.32
CA SER A 616 -20.07 -31.56 9.01
C SER A 616 -18.89 -30.61 8.84
N ARG A 617 -17.71 -31.15 8.49
CA ARG A 617 -16.45 -30.41 8.34
C ARG A 617 -16.12 -30.10 6.88
N ILE A 618 -16.57 -30.92 5.95
CA ILE A 618 -16.27 -30.76 4.53
C ILE A 618 -17.59 -30.72 3.76
N HIS A 619 -17.81 -29.64 3.06
CA HIS A 619 -18.97 -29.46 2.18
C HIS A 619 -18.54 -29.62 0.73
N ILE A 620 -19.03 -30.66 0.05
CA ILE A 620 -18.83 -30.87 -1.38
C ILE A 620 -19.99 -30.20 -2.10
N ILE A 621 -19.70 -29.18 -2.90
CA ILE A 621 -20.69 -28.33 -3.53
C ILE A 621 -20.66 -28.55 -5.03
N THR A 622 -21.74 -29.16 -5.56
CA THR A 622 -21.91 -29.43 -6.98
C THR A 622 -22.90 -28.48 -7.63
N GLY A 623 -22.93 -28.44 -8.94
CA GLY A 623 -23.87 -27.62 -9.72
C GLY A 623 -23.22 -27.06 -10.99
N PRO A 624 -24.03 -26.54 -11.91
CA PRO A 624 -23.55 -26.03 -13.19
C PRO A 624 -22.66 -24.79 -13.06
N ASN A 625 -21.94 -24.45 -14.14
CA ASN A 625 -21.24 -23.18 -14.26
C ASN A 625 -22.27 -22.03 -14.21
N MET A 626 -21.87 -20.87 -13.70
CA MET A 626 -22.73 -19.70 -13.49
C MET A 626 -23.83 -19.85 -12.45
N SER A 627 -23.94 -21.00 -11.78
CA SER A 627 -24.97 -21.20 -10.73
C SER A 627 -24.69 -20.43 -9.43
N GLY A 628 -23.46 -19.91 -9.23
CA GLY A 628 -23.11 -19.12 -8.04
C GLY A 628 -22.26 -19.87 -7.00
N LYS A 629 -21.74 -21.09 -7.29
CA LYS A 629 -20.86 -21.85 -6.37
C LYS A 629 -19.70 -21.01 -5.83
N SER A 630 -18.92 -20.43 -6.74
CA SER A 630 -17.73 -19.63 -6.39
C SER A 630 -18.12 -18.37 -5.59
N THR A 631 -19.27 -17.77 -5.86
CA THR A 631 -19.79 -16.62 -5.09
C THR A 631 -20.16 -17.05 -3.68
N TYR A 632 -20.82 -18.20 -3.52
CA TYR A 632 -21.21 -18.72 -2.22
C TYR A 632 -19.99 -19.04 -1.32
N ILE A 633 -19.01 -19.76 -1.84
CA ILE A 633 -17.83 -20.12 -1.03
C ILE A 633 -17.02 -18.87 -0.64
N ARG A 634 -16.89 -17.87 -1.53
CA ARG A 634 -16.25 -16.59 -1.21
C ARG A 634 -17.03 -15.81 -0.15
N GLN A 635 -18.35 -15.80 -0.24
CA GLN A 635 -19.24 -15.17 0.74
C GLN A 635 -18.94 -15.64 2.16
N VAL A 636 -18.79 -16.94 2.37
CA VAL A 636 -18.52 -17.52 3.71
C VAL A 636 -17.19 -17.01 4.25
N ALA A 637 -16.13 -17.00 3.42
CA ALA A 637 -14.83 -16.47 3.82
C ALA A 637 -14.87 -14.98 4.14
N ILE A 638 -15.56 -14.19 3.32
CA ILE A 638 -15.66 -12.73 3.51
C ILE A 638 -16.46 -12.41 4.78
N ILE A 639 -17.57 -13.11 5.04
CA ILE A 639 -18.34 -12.95 6.28
C ILE A 639 -17.47 -13.28 7.50
N THR A 640 -16.68 -14.36 7.45
CA THR A 640 -15.76 -14.74 8.51
C THR A 640 -14.68 -13.67 8.72
N LEU A 641 -14.10 -13.15 7.64
CA LEU A 641 -13.15 -12.05 7.69
C LEU A 641 -13.75 -10.79 8.33
N MET A 642 -14.95 -10.39 7.89
CA MET A 642 -15.66 -9.22 8.41
C MET A 642 -15.92 -9.36 9.91
N ALA A 643 -16.35 -10.52 10.39
CA ALA A 643 -16.54 -10.78 11.80
C ALA A 643 -15.22 -10.63 12.60
N GLN A 644 -14.10 -11.13 12.08
CA GLN A 644 -12.80 -11.08 12.76
C GLN A 644 -12.03 -9.74 12.61
N ILE A 645 -12.55 -8.78 11.87
CA ILE A 645 -12.10 -7.39 11.98
C ILE A 645 -12.95 -6.57 12.98
N GLY A 646 -14.08 -7.13 13.48
CA GLY A 646 -15.02 -6.45 14.36
C GLY A 646 -16.11 -5.68 13.59
N SER A 647 -16.43 -6.09 12.37
CA SER A 647 -17.54 -5.56 11.58
C SER A 647 -18.82 -6.37 11.77
N PHE A 648 -19.95 -5.73 11.59
CA PHE A 648 -21.22 -6.40 11.32
C PHE A 648 -21.16 -7.09 9.96
N VAL A 649 -21.97 -8.14 9.78
CA VAL A 649 -21.89 -9.07 8.64
C VAL A 649 -23.19 -9.13 7.85
N PRO A 650 -23.11 -9.36 6.53
CA PRO A 650 -24.29 -9.50 5.66
C PRO A 650 -24.95 -10.88 5.84
N ALA A 651 -25.74 -11.03 6.89
CA ALA A 651 -26.48 -12.24 7.22
C ALA A 651 -27.74 -11.89 8.01
N ASP A 652 -28.65 -12.87 8.20
CA ASP A 652 -29.77 -12.75 9.12
C ASP A 652 -29.35 -13.16 10.54
N GLU A 653 -28.51 -14.21 10.65
CA GLU A 653 -27.85 -14.63 11.89
C GLU A 653 -26.46 -15.18 11.57
N ALA A 654 -25.47 -14.92 12.45
CA ALA A 654 -24.13 -15.46 12.29
C ALA A 654 -23.49 -15.79 13.65
N THR A 655 -23.09 -17.06 13.83
CA THR A 655 -22.25 -17.52 14.93
C THR A 655 -20.96 -18.06 14.34
N ILE A 656 -19.82 -17.45 14.70
CA ILE A 656 -18.53 -17.72 14.07
C ILE A 656 -17.50 -18.06 15.13
N GLY A 657 -17.09 -19.34 15.13
CA GLY A 657 -15.90 -19.79 15.85
C GLY A 657 -14.64 -19.26 15.18
N LEU A 658 -13.73 -18.69 15.98
CA LEU A 658 -12.54 -18.04 15.46
C LEU A 658 -11.76 -18.93 14.50
N VAL A 659 -11.38 -18.34 13.37
CA VAL A 659 -10.58 -18.94 12.30
C VAL A 659 -9.15 -18.40 12.39
N ASP A 660 -8.16 -19.26 12.48
CA ASP A 660 -6.76 -18.87 12.53
C ASP A 660 -6.18 -18.51 11.16
N ARG A 661 -6.76 -19.10 10.09
CA ARG A 661 -6.28 -18.92 8.73
C ARG A 661 -7.40 -19.15 7.71
N ILE A 662 -7.48 -18.33 6.72
CA ILE A 662 -8.33 -18.56 5.55
C ILE A 662 -7.43 -18.88 4.36
N PHE A 663 -7.71 -20.00 3.69
CA PHE A 663 -7.14 -20.35 2.40
C PHE A 663 -8.23 -20.34 1.34
N ALA A 664 -8.01 -19.58 0.27
CA ALA A 664 -8.95 -19.52 -0.85
C ALA A 664 -8.21 -19.81 -2.16
N ARG A 665 -8.41 -21.01 -2.70
CA ARG A 665 -7.99 -21.41 -4.04
C ARG A 665 -9.19 -21.32 -4.98
N ILE A 666 -9.21 -20.31 -5.85
CA ILE A 666 -10.35 -20.01 -6.72
C ILE A 666 -9.81 -19.72 -8.14
N GLY A 667 -10.16 -20.57 -9.10
CA GLY A 667 -9.90 -20.45 -10.54
C GLY A 667 -8.50 -19.97 -10.94
N ALA A 668 -7.83 -20.59 -11.91
CA ALA A 668 -6.54 -20.11 -12.40
C ALA A 668 -6.71 -18.92 -13.33
N GLN A 669 -5.94 -17.84 -13.11
CA GLN A 669 -5.56 -16.93 -14.17
C GLN A 669 -4.23 -17.41 -14.77
N ASP A 670 -4.11 -17.34 -16.10
CA ASP A 670 -2.87 -17.64 -16.80
C ASP A 670 -1.81 -16.60 -16.39
N GLU A 671 -0.88 -17.00 -15.53
CA GLU A 671 0.34 -16.23 -15.23
C GLU A 671 1.41 -16.56 -16.30
N ILE A 672 1.15 -16.12 -17.53
CA ILE A 672 2.03 -16.35 -18.70
C ILE A 672 3.45 -15.82 -18.41
N HIS A 673 3.58 -14.80 -17.56
CA HIS A 673 4.86 -14.18 -17.22
C HIS A 673 5.80 -15.08 -16.39
N ALA A 674 5.25 -16.03 -15.61
CA ALA A 674 6.05 -16.92 -14.76
C ALA A 674 6.52 -18.21 -15.44
N GLY A 675 6.11 -18.47 -16.71
CA GLY A 675 6.48 -19.68 -17.44
C GLY A 675 5.98 -20.99 -16.82
N GLN A 676 5.09 -20.90 -15.82
CA GLN A 676 4.50 -22.07 -15.15
C GLN A 676 3.12 -22.37 -15.74
N SER A 677 2.81 -23.66 -15.91
CA SER A 677 1.46 -24.04 -16.32
C SER A 677 0.46 -23.71 -15.20
N THR A 678 -0.79 -23.35 -15.58
CA THR A 678 -1.89 -23.12 -14.64
C THR A 678 -2.08 -24.26 -13.66
N PHE A 679 -1.89 -25.50 -14.11
CA PHE A 679 -1.96 -26.68 -13.27
C PHE A 679 -0.82 -26.74 -12.24
N MET A 680 0.41 -26.35 -12.58
CA MET A 680 1.52 -26.31 -11.63
C MET A 680 1.29 -25.27 -10.53
N VAL A 681 0.80 -24.09 -10.89
CA VAL A 681 0.42 -23.04 -9.93
C VAL A 681 -0.65 -23.56 -8.98
N GLU A 682 -1.68 -24.22 -9.52
CA GLU A 682 -2.75 -24.86 -8.74
C GLU A 682 -2.20 -25.89 -7.74
N MET A 683 -1.29 -26.73 -8.15
CA MET A 683 -0.68 -27.74 -7.27
C MET A 683 0.20 -27.12 -6.18
N VAL A 684 0.95 -26.07 -6.49
CA VAL A 684 1.75 -25.31 -5.51
C VAL A 684 0.86 -24.63 -4.46
N GLU A 685 -0.24 -23.99 -4.87
CA GLU A 685 -1.21 -23.38 -3.96
C GLU A 685 -1.87 -24.44 -3.06
N THR A 686 -2.27 -25.58 -3.64
CA THR A 686 -2.86 -26.71 -2.90
C THR A 686 -1.87 -27.31 -1.90
N ALA A 687 -0.60 -27.49 -2.29
CA ALA A 687 0.44 -27.99 -1.39
C ALA A 687 0.70 -27.06 -0.21
N ARG A 688 0.73 -25.74 -0.45
CA ARG A 688 0.84 -24.71 0.60
C ARG A 688 -0.33 -24.76 1.57
N LEU A 689 -1.55 -24.88 1.05
CA LEU A 689 -2.76 -25.03 1.83
C LEU A 689 -2.67 -26.26 2.74
N LEU A 690 -2.31 -27.43 2.21
CA LEU A 690 -2.23 -28.68 2.98
C LEU A 690 -1.12 -28.65 4.03
N SER A 691 -0.02 -27.97 3.77
CA SER A 691 1.09 -27.84 4.71
C SER A 691 0.87 -26.75 5.78
N GLY A 692 0.14 -25.69 5.44
CA GLY A 692 -0.02 -24.49 6.28
C GLY A 692 -1.33 -24.41 7.06
N SER A 693 -2.35 -25.23 6.76
CA SER A 693 -3.62 -25.17 7.48
C SER A 693 -3.62 -25.98 8.79
N SER A 694 -4.48 -25.59 9.69
CA SER A 694 -4.76 -26.25 10.96
C SER A 694 -6.22 -26.74 11.01
N ASN A 695 -6.62 -27.38 12.11
CA ASN A 695 -8.02 -27.78 12.36
C ASN A 695 -8.97 -26.56 12.52
N ARG A 696 -8.43 -25.36 12.86
CA ARG A 696 -9.20 -24.12 13.00
C ARG A 696 -9.28 -23.29 11.73
N SER A 697 -8.61 -23.73 10.66
CA SER A 697 -8.59 -23.00 9.40
C SER A 697 -9.92 -23.13 8.64
N LEU A 698 -10.23 -22.13 7.82
CA LEU A 698 -11.29 -22.17 6.81
C LEU A 698 -10.66 -22.32 5.43
N VAL A 699 -11.00 -23.41 4.76
CA VAL A 699 -10.43 -23.78 3.47
C VAL A 699 -11.48 -23.67 2.37
N ILE A 700 -11.16 -22.96 1.31
CA ILE A 700 -12.01 -22.77 0.14
C ILE A 700 -11.28 -23.27 -1.09
N LEU A 701 -11.86 -24.29 -1.72
CA LEU A 701 -11.32 -24.96 -2.89
C LEU A 701 -12.36 -24.91 -4.03
N ASP A 702 -11.99 -24.24 -5.10
CA ASP A 702 -12.87 -24.08 -6.27
C ASP A 702 -12.25 -24.78 -7.48
N GLU A 703 -12.90 -25.82 -7.96
CA GLU A 703 -12.58 -26.55 -9.20
C GLU A 703 -11.14 -27.10 -9.27
N ILE A 704 -10.67 -27.75 -8.22
CA ILE A 704 -9.34 -28.40 -8.23
C ILE A 704 -9.30 -29.56 -9.24
N GLY A 705 -8.17 -29.66 -9.96
CA GLY A 705 -7.89 -30.72 -10.93
C GLY A 705 -8.37 -30.40 -12.35
N ARG A 706 -8.84 -29.15 -12.61
CA ARG A 706 -9.37 -28.77 -13.93
C ARG A 706 -8.30 -28.57 -15.01
N GLY A 707 -7.06 -28.32 -14.58
CA GLY A 707 -5.93 -28.05 -15.49
C GLY A 707 -5.23 -29.28 -16.09
N THR A 708 -5.74 -30.49 -15.86
CA THR A 708 -5.16 -31.77 -16.34
C THR A 708 -6.24 -32.71 -16.90
N SER A 709 -5.89 -33.97 -17.18
CA SER A 709 -6.88 -34.95 -17.63
C SER A 709 -7.97 -35.19 -16.59
N THR A 710 -9.18 -35.56 -17.02
CA THR A 710 -10.33 -35.70 -16.11
C THR A 710 -10.07 -36.69 -14.99
N TYR A 711 -9.43 -37.82 -15.28
CA TYR A 711 -9.15 -38.87 -14.28
C TYR A 711 -8.05 -38.46 -13.30
N ASP A 712 -6.99 -37.82 -13.79
CA ASP A 712 -5.93 -37.30 -12.90
C ASP A 712 -6.48 -36.22 -11.98
N GLY A 713 -7.28 -35.29 -12.53
CA GLY A 713 -7.94 -34.22 -11.76
C GLY A 713 -8.88 -34.78 -10.69
N LEU A 714 -9.72 -35.76 -11.02
CA LEU A 714 -10.61 -36.44 -10.08
C LEU A 714 -9.81 -37.16 -8.98
N ALA A 715 -8.75 -37.89 -9.36
CA ALA A 715 -7.92 -38.61 -8.40
C ALA A 715 -7.25 -37.64 -7.40
N ILE A 716 -6.70 -36.54 -7.87
CA ILE A 716 -6.08 -35.50 -7.02
C ILE A 716 -7.14 -34.87 -6.11
N ALA A 717 -8.28 -34.42 -6.65
CA ALA A 717 -9.36 -33.80 -5.89
C ALA A 717 -9.85 -34.70 -4.77
N ARG A 718 -10.07 -35.98 -5.06
CA ARG A 718 -10.45 -37.01 -4.08
C ARG A 718 -9.37 -37.19 -3.02
N ALA A 719 -8.12 -37.37 -3.41
CA ALA A 719 -7.00 -37.55 -2.49
C ALA A 719 -6.84 -36.35 -1.53
N VAL A 720 -7.04 -35.12 -2.02
CA VAL A 720 -7.00 -33.90 -1.20
C VAL A 720 -8.12 -33.92 -0.14
N ILE A 721 -9.35 -34.27 -0.52
CA ILE A 721 -10.47 -34.34 0.43
C ILE A 721 -10.21 -35.45 1.48
N GLU A 722 -9.82 -36.65 1.04
CA GLU A 722 -9.50 -37.78 1.94
C GLU A 722 -8.35 -37.39 2.90
N TYR A 723 -7.32 -36.69 2.42
CA TYR A 723 -6.19 -36.24 3.24
C TYR A 723 -6.63 -35.19 4.29
N ILE A 724 -7.42 -34.20 3.91
CA ILE A 724 -7.96 -33.21 4.85
C ILE A 724 -8.83 -33.87 5.91
N HIS A 725 -9.71 -34.80 5.50
CA HIS A 725 -10.62 -35.49 6.41
C HIS A 725 -9.91 -36.40 7.41
N ASN A 726 -8.93 -37.19 6.94
CA ASN A 726 -8.30 -38.24 7.72
C ASN A 726 -7.10 -37.75 8.55
N ASN A 727 -6.55 -36.58 8.25
CA ASN A 727 -5.44 -36.02 9.00
C ASN A 727 -5.92 -35.27 10.25
N PRO A 728 -5.61 -35.73 11.47
CA PRO A 728 -6.07 -35.11 12.71
C PRO A 728 -5.60 -33.66 12.90
N ARG A 729 -4.48 -33.26 12.24
CA ARG A 729 -3.96 -31.89 12.30
C ARG A 729 -4.76 -30.94 11.41
N LEU A 730 -5.37 -31.46 10.37
CA LEU A 730 -6.15 -30.68 9.43
C LEU A 730 -7.63 -30.69 9.84
N ASN A 731 -8.40 -31.66 9.46
CA ASN A 731 -9.84 -31.80 9.79
C ASN A 731 -10.59 -30.46 9.95
N ASN A 732 -10.27 -29.51 9.06
CA ASN A 732 -10.72 -28.13 9.11
C ASN A 732 -12.07 -27.96 8.39
N ARG A 733 -12.62 -26.76 8.51
CA ARG A 733 -13.86 -26.36 7.80
C ARG A 733 -13.50 -26.12 6.34
N THR A 734 -14.01 -26.98 5.44
CA THR A 734 -13.68 -26.96 4.02
C THR A 734 -14.92 -26.81 3.14
N LEU A 735 -14.91 -25.82 2.27
CA LEU A 735 -15.89 -25.66 1.17
C LEU A 735 -15.21 -26.08 -0.13
N PHE A 736 -15.67 -27.16 -0.72
CA PHE A 736 -15.12 -27.75 -1.93
C PHE A 736 -16.13 -27.67 -3.08
N ALA A 737 -16.00 -26.68 -3.94
CA ALA A 737 -16.81 -26.56 -5.14
C ALA A 737 -16.19 -27.37 -6.28
N THR A 738 -16.98 -28.19 -6.95
CA THR A 738 -16.48 -29.10 -7.98
C THR A 738 -17.51 -29.37 -9.07
N HIS A 739 -17.00 -29.81 -10.22
CA HIS A 739 -17.77 -30.40 -11.31
C HIS A 739 -17.69 -31.94 -11.37
N TYR A 740 -16.85 -32.55 -10.52
CA TYR A 740 -16.74 -34.00 -10.45
C TYR A 740 -17.90 -34.54 -9.63
N HIS A 741 -18.92 -35.10 -10.31
CA HIS A 741 -20.07 -35.74 -9.66
C HIS A 741 -19.71 -36.96 -8.86
N GLU A 742 -18.65 -37.67 -9.23
CA GLU A 742 -18.13 -38.84 -8.54
C GLU A 742 -17.71 -38.55 -7.09
N LEU A 743 -17.35 -37.29 -6.78
CA LEU A 743 -17.01 -36.90 -5.41
C LEU A 743 -18.24 -36.86 -4.49
N THR A 744 -19.45 -36.85 -5.02
CA THR A 744 -20.69 -36.93 -4.22
C THR A 744 -20.89 -38.27 -3.51
N GLU A 745 -20.10 -39.28 -3.84
CA GLU A 745 -20.09 -40.54 -3.13
C GLU A 745 -19.29 -40.53 -1.82
N LEU A 746 -18.41 -39.54 -1.65
CA LEU A 746 -17.50 -39.44 -0.50
C LEU A 746 -18.21 -39.36 0.87
N PRO A 747 -19.36 -38.76 1.08
CA PRO A 747 -20.08 -38.82 2.35
C PRO A 747 -20.47 -40.23 2.80
N ASN A 748 -20.56 -41.18 1.88
CA ASN A 748 -20.82 -42.59 2.21
C ASN A 748 -19.60 -43.27 2.87
N ILE A 749 -18.40 -42.73 2.64
CA ILE A 749 -17.13 -43.24 3.13
C ILE A 749 -16.53 -42.36 4.22
N LEU A 750 -16.72 -41.06 4.11
CA LEU A 750 -16.15 -40.03 4.98
C LEU A 750 -17.26 -39.38 5.83
N PRO A 751 -17.40 -39.76 7.11
CA PRO A 751 -18.58 -39.38 7.92
C PRO A 751 -18.73 -37.89 8.19
N ARG A 752 -17.66 -37.06 8.02
CA ARG A 752 -17.68 -35.60 8.21
C ARG A 752 -17.84 -34.81 6.92
N CYS A 753 -18.09 -35.53 5.80
CA CYS A 753 -18.40 -34.88 4.53
C CYS A 753 -19.93 -34.76 4.35
N ARG A 754 -20.37 -33.67 3.71
CA ARG A 754 -21.77 -33.47 3.32
C ARG A 754 -21.81 -32.94 1.89
N ASN A 755 -22.82 -33.40 1.15
CA ASN A 755 -23.11 -32.91 -0.19
C ASN A 755 -24.08 -31.74 -0.16
N TYR A 756 -23.79 -30.76 -0.97
CA TYR A 756 -24.66 -29.63 -1.29
C TYR A 756 -24.68 -29.43 -2.80
N SER A 757 -25.80 -28.90 -3.30
CA SER A 757 -25.93 -28.54 -4.70
C SER A 757 -26.59 -27.17 -4.85
N VAL A 758 -26.30 -26.48 -5.96
CA VAL A 758 -27.01 -25.24 -6.28
C VAL A 758 -28.27 -25.59 -7.04
N SER A 759 -29.40 -25.11 -6.50
CA SER A 759 -30.75 -25.42 -7.07
C SER A 759 -30.90 -24.80 -8.45
N VAL A 760 -31.52 -25.57 -9.34
CA VAL A 760 -31.89 -25.21 -10.70
C VAL A 760 -33.35 -25.48 -10.90
N ALA A 761 -34.08 -24.55 -11.50
CA ALA A 761 -35.45 -24.75 -11.91
C ALA A 761 -35.51 -24.97 -13.43
N GLU A 762 -36.12 -26.08 -13.84
CA GLU A 762 -36.38 -26.38 -15.24
C GLU A 762 -37.76 -25.82 -15.64
N GLN A 763 -37.79 -24.89 -16.58
CA GLN A 763 -38.99 -24.35 -17.18
C GLN A 763 -39.07 -24.74 -18.67
N GLY A 764 -39.48 -25.97 -18.96
CA GLY A 764 -39.50 -26.52 -20.31
C GLY A 764 -38.09 -26.73 -20.84
N GLU A 765 -37.72 -26.07 -21.93
CA GLU A 765 -36.35 -26.12 -22.49
C GLU A 765 -35.39 -25.13 -21.85
N ASN A 766 -35.85 -24.25 -20.96
CA ASN A 766 -35.05 -23.22 -20.33
C ASN A 766 -34.69 -23.63 -18.89
N ILE A 767 -33.47 -23.29 -18.48
CA ILE A 767 -32.99 -23.49 -17.12
C ILE A 767 -32.87 -22.13 -16.46
N VAL A 768 -33.40 -22.02 -15.25
CA VAL A 768 -33.28 -20.85 -14.39
C VAL A 768 -32.43 -21.23 -13.18
N PHE A 769 -31.30 -20.57 -13.01
CA PHE A 769 -30.45 -20.74 -11.82
C PHE A 769 -31.09 -20.03 -10.63
N LEU A 770 -31.44 -20.78 -9.61
CA LEU A 770 -32.04 -20.22 -8.39
C LEU A 770 -30.99 -19.66 -7.42
N HIS A 771 -29.73 -19.93 -7.65
CA HIS A 771 -28.60 -19.50 -6.80
C HIS A 771 -28.73 -19.87 -5.31
N LYS A 772 -29.66 -20.80 -4.98
CA LYS A 772 -29.85 -21.32 -3.61
C LYS A 772 -29.11 -22.64 -3.46
N VAL A 773 -28.25 -22.69 -2.44
CA VAL A 773 -27.52 -23.90 -2.03
C VAL A 773 -28.42 -24.74 -1.16
N VAL A 774 -28.56 -26.00 -1.49
CA VAL A 774 -29.42 -26.97 -0.78
C VAL A 774 -28.64 -28.24 -0.45
N PRO A 775 -29.00 -28.96 0.64
CA PRO A 775 -28.42 -30.26 0.93
C PRO A 775 -28.67 -31.29 -0.18
N GLY A 776 -27.72 -32.14 -0.48
CA GLY A 776 -27.79 -33.17 -1.51
C GLY A 776 -26.86 -32.91 -2.70
N GLY A 777 -26.56 -33.94 -3.46
CA GLY A 777 -25.78 -33.86 -4.70
C GLY A 777 -26.66 -33.43 -5.89
N ALA A 778 -26.05 -32.85 -6.92
CA ALA A 778 -26.75 -32.65 -8.20
C ALA A 778 -26.70 -33.92 -9.03
N ASP A 779 -27.86 -34.33 -9.52
CA ASP A 779 -28.00 -35.59 -10.25
C ASP A 779 -27.69 -35.49 -11.75
N GLN A 780 -27.57 -34.26 -12.30
CA GLN A 780 -27.39 -34.02 -13.74
C GLN A 780 -26.33 -32.93 -14.04
N SER A 781 -25.70 -33.07 -15.21
CA SER A 781 -24.81 -32.04 -15.75
C SER A 781 -25.62 -31.08 -16.65
N TYR A 782 -25.40 -29.78 -16.52
CA TYR A 782 -26.11 -28.76 -17.29
C TYR A 782 -25.22 -28.03 -18.30
N GLY A 783 -24.05 -28.57 -18.62
CA GLY A 783 -23.07 -27.91 -19.50
C GLY A 783 -23.62 -27.60 -20.90
N VAL A 784 -24.41 -28.50 -21.50
CA VAL A 784 -25.02 -28.30 -22.81
C VAL A 784 -26.08 -27.21 -22.80
N HIS A 785 -26.80 -27.06 -21.69
CA HIS A 785 -27.78 -25.99 -21.53
C HIS A 785 -27.10 -24.63 -21.36
N VAL A 786 -26.00 -24.54 -20.64
CA VAL A 786 -25.21 -23.32 -20.53
C VAL A 786 -24.66 -22.91 -21.90
N ALA A 787 -24.20 -23.86 -22.73
CA ALA A 787 -23.79 -23.58 -24.09
C ALA A 787 -24.95 -23.00 -24.95
N GLN A 788 -26.17 -23.50 -24.77
CA GLN A 788 -27.36 -22.97 -25.43
C GLN A 788 -27.62 -21.52 -24.98
N LEU A 789 -27.57 -21.22 -23.67
CA LEU A 789 -27.73 -19.87 -23.11
C LEU A 789 -26.66 -18.89 -23.59
N ALA A 790 -25.45 -19.39 -23.83
CA ALA A 790 -24.34 -18.61 -24.40
C ALA A 790 -24.50 -18.29 -25.89
N GLY A 791 -25.57 -18.77 -26.54
CA GLY A 791 -25.85 -18.50 -27.95
C GLY A 791 -25.14 -19.45 -28.93
N MET A 792 -24.70 -20.63 -28.48
CA MET A 792 -24.11 -21.62 -29.36
C MET A 792 -25.12 -22.10 -30.45
N PRO A 793 -24.71 -22.32 -31.71
CA PRO A 793 -25.61 -22.74 -32.78
C PRO A 793 -26.39 -23.99 -32.43
N ARG A 794 -27.73 -23.99 -32.69
CA ARG A 794 -28.62 -25.09 -32.40
C ARG A 794 -28.12 -26.48 -32.82
N PRO A 795 -27.60 -26.69 -34.06
CA PRO A 795 -27.10 -28.01 -34.47
C PRO A 795 -25.97 -28.55 -33.58
N VAL A 796 -25.12 -27.64 -33.04
CA VAL A 796 -24.01 -28.03 -32.15
C VAL A 796 -24.60 -28.45 -30.79
N VAL A 797 -25.58 -27.69 -30.26
CA VAL A 797 -26.26 -28.02 -28.99
C VAL A 797 -27.01 -29.35 -29.07
N GLU A 798 -27.73 -29.59 -30.17
CA GLU A 798 -28.48 -30.86 -30.40
C GLU A 798 -27.50 -32.03 -30.46
N ARG A 799 -26.41 -31.87 -31.21
CA ARG A 799 -25.40 -32.94 -31.33
C ARG A 799 -24.69 -33.20 -29.97
N ALA A 800 -24.41 -32.14 -29.21
CA ALA A 800 -23.84 -32.29 -27.86
C ALA A 800 -24.78 -33.06 -26.92
N ARG A 801 -26.08 -32.84 -27.00
CA ARG A 801 -27.08 -33.62 -26.22
C ARG A 801 -27.06 -35.10 -26.57
N GLU A 802 -27.05 -35.40 -27.90
CA GLU A 802 -26.96 -36.80 -28.35
C GLU A 802 -25.71 -37.50 -27.84
N LEU A 803 -24.53 -36.82 -27.94
CA LEU A 803 -23.26 -37.35 -27.48
C LEU A 803 -23.24 -37.51 -25.95
N LEU A 804 -23.81 -36.56 -25.20
CA LEU A 804 -23.91 -36.64 -23.74
C LEU A 804 -24.75 -37.86 -23.33
N ALA A 805 -25.92 -38.06 -23.96
CA ALA A 805 -26.74 -39.23 -23.66
C ALA A 805 -26.04 -40.56 -23.97
N GLN A 806 -25.22 -40.64 -25.03
CA GLN A 806 -24.41 -41.82 -25.33
C GLN A 806 -23.33 -42.06 -24.26
N LEU A 807 -22.60 -40.99 -23.85
CA LEU A 807 -21.58 -41.12 -22.83
C LEU A 807 -22.14 -41.50 -21.44
N GLU A 808 -23.32 -41.01 -21.09
CA GLU A 808 -24.00 -41.32 -19.82
C GLU A 808 -24.52 -42.78 -19.84
N SER A 809 -24.94 -43.27 -21.00
CA SER A 809 -25.39 -44.68 -21.14
C SER A 809 -24.26 -45.70 -21.10
N ASP A 810 -23.08 -45.33 -21.62
CA ASP A 810 -21.88 -46.18 -21.59
C ASP A 810 -21.13 -46.13 -20.23
N GLY A 811 -21.39 -45.11 -19.41
CA GLY A 811 -20.73 -44.86 -18.12
C GLY A 811 -21.34 -45.58 -16.90
N SER A 812 -22.41 -46.37 -17.06
CA SER A 812 -23.14 -46.96 -15.91
C SER A 812 -22.44 -48.14 -15.20
N ASP A 813 -21.19 -48.50 -15.54
CA ASP A 813 -20.43 -49.59 -14.95
C ASP A 813 -19.17 -49.16 -14.13
N PHE A 814 -19.08 -47.93 -13.68
CA PHE A 814 -17.98 -47.48 -12.80
C PHE A 814 -18.32 -47.53 -11.31
N SER A 815 -18.53 -48.70 -10.75
CA SER A 815 -18.44 -48.90 -9.31
C SER A 815 -16.96 -49.09 -8.94
N LEU A 816 -16.38 -48.10 -8.28
CA LEU A 816 -15.01 -48.17 -7.74
C LEU A 816 -14.94 -49.23 -6.61
N PRO A 817 -14.00 -50.17 -6.61
CA PRO A 817 -13.89 -51.17 -5.57
C PRO A 817 -13.52 -50.56 -4.23
N ALA A 818 -14.28 -50.89 -3.19
CA ALA A 818 -13.93 -50.60 -1.80
C ALA A 818 -12.60 -51.28 -1.47
N SER A 819 -11.67 -50.49 -0.95
CA SER A 819 -10.37 -50.93 -0.47
C SER A 819 -10.55 -51.85 0.77
N ASN A 820 -10.61 -53.16 0.56
CA ASN A 820 -10.35 -54.14 1.59
C ASN A 820 -9.11 -54.95 1.22
N GLY A 821 -8.16 -54.96 2.13
CA GLY A 821 -6.87 -55.57 1.99
C GLY A 821 -6.90 -57.07 1.70
N ASP A 822 -5.80 -57.50 1.10
CA ASP A 822 -5.33 -58.89 0.86
C ASP A 822 -6.18 -59.79 -0.03
N LYS A 823 -5.68 -60.04 -1.25
CA LYS A 823 -5.28 -61.35 -1.79
C LYS A 823 -4.79 -61.31 -3.23
N HIS A 824 -3.79 -62.12 -3.48
CA HIS A 824 -3.03 -62.37 -4.71
C HIS A 824 -3.83 -62.70 -5.99
N PRO A 825 -3.23 -62.57 -7.17
CA PRO A 825 -3.91 -62.50 -8.47
C PRO A 825 -4.32 -63.87 -8.99
N LYS A 826 -5.52 -63.97 -9.57
CA LYS A 826 -5.89 -65.08 -10.51
C LYS A 826 -5.93 -64.49 -11.92
N LYS A 827 -5.30 -65.24 -12.81
CA LYS A 827 -5.24 -65.01 -14.24
C LYS A 827 -6.61 -65.28 -14.90
N ASP A 828 -6.74 -64.62 -16.07
CA ASP A 828 -7.64 -64.83 -17.18
C ASP A 828 -9.07 -64.29 -17.13
N ALA A 829 -9.20 -63.05 -17.72
CA ALA A 829 -10.42 -62.67 -18.42
C ALA A 829 -10.05 -61.81 -19.65
N PRO A 830 -10.81 -61.82 -20.75
CA PRO A 830 -10.37 -61.31 -22.05
C PRO A 830 -10.28 -59.77 -22.05
N GLN A 831 -9.20 -59.26 -22.61
CA GLN A 831 -8.98 -57.85 -22.83
C GLN A 831 -9.99 -57.29 -23.83
N GLN A 832 -10.75 -56.29 -23.39
CA GLN A 832 -11.55 -55.39 -24.24
C GLN A 832 -10.60 -54.40 -24.89
N LEU A 833 -10.49 -54.42 -26.21
CA LEU A 833 -9.69 -53.51 -27.03
C LEU A 833 -10.15 -52.06 -26.83
N SER A 834 -9.24 -51.19 -26.40
CA SER A 834 -9.49 -49.75 -26.35
C SER A 834 -9.55 -49.19 -27.77
N MET A 835 -10.49 -48.27 -28.02
CA MET A 835 -10.78 -47.69 -29.33
C MET A 835 -9.72 -46.69 -29.81
N PHE A 836 -8.60 -46.59 -29.13
CA PHE A 836 -7.39 -45.87 -29.49
C PHE A 836 -6.17 -46.77 -29.37
N ASP A 837 -6.12 -47.85 -30.17
CA ASP A 837 -4.85 -48.49 -30.46
C ASP A 837 -4.03 -47.54 -31.29
N ALA A 838 -3.16 -46.77 -30.63
CA ALA A 838 -2.05 -46.11 -31.29
C ALA A 838 -1.17 -47.26 -31.85
N ARG A 839 -1.32 -47.58 -33.16
CA ARG A 839 -0.32 -48.38 -33.87
C ARG A 839 1.03 -47.75 -33.61
N PRO A 840 2.05 -48.45 -33.19
CA PRO A 840 3.36 -47.83 -33.00
C PRO A 840 3.77 -47.19 -34.29
N ASN A 841 4.05 -45.91 -34.26
CA ASN A 841 4.46 -45.14 -35.43
C ASN A 841 5.71 -45.77 -36.02
N PRO A 842 5.70 -46.26 -37.28
CA PRO A 842 6.79 -46.97 -37.89
C PRO A 842 8.12 -46.24 -37.86
N ALA A 843 8.09 -44.91 -37.87
CA ALA A 843 9.27 -44.06 -37.77
C ALA A 843 9.93 -44.14 -36.36
N ILE A 844 9.12 -44.28 -35.28
CA ILE A 844 9.64 -44.41 -33.90
C ILE A 844 10.27 -45.78 -33.74
N GLU A 845 9.70 -46.82 -34.32
CA GLU A 845 10.22 -48.16 -34.22
C GLU A 845 11.51 -48.34 -35.02
N ALA A 846 11.60 -47.75 -36.18
CA ALA A 846 12.82 -47.65 -37.00
C ALA A 846 13.93 -46.84 -36.30
N LEU A 847 13.57 -45.77 -35.59
CA LEU A 847 14.50 -44.95 -34.83
C LEU A 847 15.07 -45.70 -33.60
N ARG A 848 14.27 -46.57 -32.94
CA ARG A 848 14.70 -47.39 -31.81
C ARG A 848 15.69 -48.49 -32.19
N GLN A 849 15.64 -48.98 -33.42
CA GLN A 849 16.51 -50.02 -33.93
C GLN A 849 17.81 -49.47 -34.57
N LEU A 850 18.00 -48.17 -34.58
CA LEU A 850 19.14 -47.52 -35.24
C LEU A 850 20.34 -47.45 -34.25
N GLU A 851 21.41 -48.19 -34.60
CA GLU A 851 22.70 -48.08 -33.89
C GLU A 851 23.49 -46.87 -34.41
N VAL A 852 23.29 -45.71 -33.81
CA VAL A 852 23.81 -44.39 -34.26
C VAL A 852 25.33 -44.35 -34.26
N ASP A 853 26.00 -45.05 -33.36
CA ASP A 853 27.46 -45.05 -33.17
C ASP A 853 28.24 -45.75 -34.30
N HIS A 854 27.55 -46.54 -35.14
CA HIS A 854 28.14 -47.29 -36.27
C HIS A 854 27.84 -46.69 -37.64
N LEU A 855 27.15 -45.57 -37.71
CA LEU A 855 26.77 -44.96 -38.97
C LEU A 855 27.79 -43.93 -39.45
N SER A 856 28.18 -44.03 -40.70
CA SER A 856 28.90 -42.94 -41.38
C SER A 856 28.00 -41.70 -41.58
N PRO A 857 28.55 -40.52 -41.76
CA PRO A 857 27.75 -39.28 -41.96
C PRO A 857 26.78 -39.35 -43.16
N LEU A 858 27.15 -40.09 -44.21
CA LEU A 858 26.30 -40.28 -45.39
C LEU A 858 25.16 -41.25 -45.15
N GLU A 859 25.40 -42.31 -44.37
CA GLU A 859 24.37 -43.29 -43.97
C GLU A 859 23.40 -42.67 -42.97
N ALA A 860 23.89 -41.85 -42.04
CA ALA A 860 23.06 -41.13 -41.09
C ALA A 860 22.10 -40.17 -41.82
N LEU A 861 22.58 -39.46 -42.84
CA LEU A 861 21.75 -38.52 -43.63
C LEU A 861 20.68 -39.31 -44.42
N THR A 862 21.06 -40.48 -44.98
CA THR A 862 20.14 -41.37 -45.74
C THR A 862 19.05 -41.92 -44.80
N LYS A 863 19.43 -42.35 -43.62
CA LYS A 863 18.49 -42.82 -42.59
C LYS A 863 17.56 -41.73 -42.07
N LEU A 864 18.02 -40.51 -41.92
CA LEU A 864 17.18 -39.35 -41.61
C LEU A 864 16.14 -39.07 -42.71
N TYR A 865 16.51 -39.19 -43.97
CA TYR A 865 15.55 -39.07 -45.08
C TYR A 865 14.53 -40.21 -45.11
N GLU A 866 14.93 -41.45 -44.79
CA GLU A 866 14.01 -42.61 -44.67
C GLU A 866 13.03 -42.41 -43.51
N LEU A 867 13.50 -41.97 -42.35
CA LEU A 867 12.64 -41.69 -41.18
C LEU A 867 11.66 -40.54 -41.45
N LYS A 868 12.14 -39.48 -42.14
CA LYS A 868 11.29 -38.37 -42.54
C LYS A 868 10.18 -38.84 -43.51
N ARG A 869 10.50 -39.68 -44.45
CA ARG A 869 9.50 -40.27 -45.39
C ARG A 869 8.46 -41.12 -44.65
N LEU A 870 8.85 -41.83 -43.58
CA LEU A 870 7.92 -42.60 -42.76
C LEU A 870 6.98 -41.70 -41.93
N VAL A 871 7.39 -40.49 -41.59
CA VAL A 871 6.55 -39.49 -40.90
C VAL A 871 5.64 -38.76 -41.91
N ASP A 872 6.11 -38.46 -43.17
CA ASP A 872 5.33 -37.73 -44.14
C ASP A 872 4.26 -38.57 -44.86
N VAL A 873 4.14 -39.84 -44.59
CA VAL A 873 3.16 -40.78 -45.18
C VAL A 873 1.90 -40.97 -44.29
N GLU A 874 1.79 -40.23 -43.15
CA GLU A 874 0.53 -39.98 -42.42
C GLU A 874 0.05 -38.56 -42.75
#